data_ab4d7c2e9ea36879a38ce41f7dd7135d
#
_entry.id   ab4d7c2e9ea36879a38ce41f7dd7135d
#
_cell.length_a   1.000
_cell.length_b   1.000
_cell.length_c   1.000
_cell.angle_alpha   90.00
_cell.angle_beta   90.00
_cell.angle_gamma   90.00
#
_symmetry.space_group_name_H-M   'P 1'
#
loop_
_entity.id
_entity.type
_entity.pdbx_description
1 polymer ?
#
loop_
_entity_poly.entity_id
_entity_poly.type
_entity_poly.pdbx_seq_one_letter_code
_entity_poly.pdbx_strand_id
1 'polypeptide(L)'
;MLSRKRSFAALTVLLLSGAAVYLHSQSSTQTTLRNPPPDADTALLVTLGRGDSEEIDWSGHIEVENGEVVELVGYEMRAGDLIHPPRRWEAKTRPAFAFARRPHDVGILEDLSPDAFLSPRFYVYLNANPATRVTLKTAQGDAEFRADEITVGSPGSFGGGRLTVERSAFPILVGRGGESPVSQPLTDNDSASVASTVDGDTWIAWTGFRNGADRVYAEKIRAGTRRGPDAIPHAVSPKDGDVFRTAIAEDAEGKVWVTWSERVDDNWDLFARGFDGQSWSRIERLTTGSQPDTQHKMAADSEGHLHLVWQGYRNNRAAIFYNSYNVNDGWSQPEQVSADAAPNCWEPSLTIDSNDNAYVGWDQYGPNGYDVHLRGRVNGEWRAAVAVAATARMEAYLTVAADAQDRIWLAWHESGVNWGKDWGYPFDITANATGLYNSRNVRVAVYENGRLRQPTQAFEAAMPGAGPGDNFYEYPQVAVDGQNRPWVFFRYRRPAQHNVYWRTPAHHALWEIQGSYYDGAKWSSPQLIPYSTGRNDMRFEVTRDAGGELVAAWPTDRRNFRDFVNMLPDVFAARLPSPEGLNPSPQLTELRLPPAEPARQPPNRPQREMAATEPVHPNEAQDVESIRDYVYEVNGKRYKIYRGDMHRHTEISWDGYNDGSTEDTYRYAIDAASLDFIAITEHNFGVMDEYDWWRSQKFVDIFRVGASFVPLFGYERSVPYPNGHRNVIFPYRGAPLLDVQHYEWNTGQDTFAYTRQGPERFFAYLRKYKAIAMPHTSGTNMGTDWADYDPEVEPVVEIYQSDRTSYECVDCWRAAPMDDRPKQFGGYRPDGFVSVAWEKGYRLGVQASSDHLGTHTAYSMLLAEENSRDSLVDAIRQRHTYGATDNIIVDFRLVANGREYMMGEEAEISAAPRFKIHVEGTDDLGEVEIVKNNQMVYAQTPGAKTADFEYRDNELPGEEASFYYLRVRQSDRDKQVAWSSPIWVTSR
;
A
#
# COMPACT_ATOMS: atom_id res chain seq x y z
N MET A 1 44.64 35.21 27.45
CA MET A 1 44.56 34.83 26.01
C MET A 1 44.81 33.35 25.73
N LEU A 2 45.42 32.60 26.58
CA LEU A 2 45.72 31.16 26.37
C LEU A 2 44.57 30.20 26.74
N SER A 3 43.60 30.62 27.57
CA SER A 3 42.46 29.75 27.96
C SER A 3 41.34 29.64 26.89
N ARG A 4 41.17 30.66 26.06
CA ARG A 4 40.14 30.64 24.98
C ARG A 4 40.54 29.79 23.78
N LYS A 5 41.82 29.59 23.50
CA LYS A 5 42.26 28.73 22.37
C LYS A 5 42.12 27.22 22.67
N ARG A 6 42.22 26.83 23.96
CA ARG A 6 42.00 25.41 24.35
C ARG A 6 40.54 25.01 24.34
N SER A 7 39.61 25.91 24.66
CA SER A 7 38.17 25.65 24.58
C SER A 7 37.66 25.54 23.15
N PHE A 8 38.25 26.29 22.19
CA PHE A 8 37.89 26.22 20.79
C PHE A 8 38.38 24.93 20.12
N ALA A 9 39.61 24.49 20.46
CA ALA A 9 40.15 23.23 19.95
C ALA A 9 39.41 21.99 20.50
N ALA A 10 38.95 22.02 21.76
CA ALA A 10 38.15 20.95 22.35
C ALA A 10 36.74 20.89 21.75
N LEU A 11 36.13 22.04 21.42
CA LEU A 11 34.82 22.10 20.80
C LEU A 11 34.88 21.67 19.33
N THR A 12 35.93 21.98 18.61
CA THR A 12 36.12 21.54 17.21
C THR A 12 36.42 20.04 17.13
N VAL A 13 37.15 19.47 18.08
CA VAL A 13 37.40 18.02 18.16
C VAL A 13 36.13 17.28 18.55
N LEU A 14 35.29 17.81 19.44
CA LEU A 14 33.99 17.24 19.78
C LEU A 14 32.97 17.31 18.62
N LEU A 15 32.98 18.39 17.83
CA LEU A 15 32.15 18.53 16.64
C LEU A 15 32.62 17.63 15.49
N LEU A 16 33.93 17.46 15.34
CA LEU A 16 34.49 16.55 14.34
C LEU A 16 34.33 15.07 14.72
N SER A 17 34.42 14.74 16.02
CA SER A 17 34.14 13.40 16.49
C SER A 17 32.66 13.09 16.48
N GLY A 18 31.78 14.05 16.79
CA GLY A 18 30.31 13.91 16.63
C GLY A 18 29.89 13.74 15.18
N ALA A 19 30.47 14.53 14.26
CA ALA A 19 30.21 14.37 12.81
C ALA A 19 30.80 13.08 12.25
N ALA A 20 31.96 12.62 12.72
CA ALA A 20 32.55 11.35 12.33
C ALA A 20 31.76 10.16 12.87
N VAL A 21 31.21 10.23 14.08
CA VAL A 21 30.30 9.21 14.62
C VAL A 21 28.95 9.22 13.88
N TYR A 22 28.42 10.39 13.54
CA TYR A 22 27.20 10.55 12.76
C TYR A 22 27.37 10.04 11.32
N LEU A 23 28.48 10.35 10.66
CA LEU A 23 28.82 9.80 9.34
C LEU A 23 29.16 8.32 9.39
N HIS A 24 29.70 7.81 10.50
CA HIS A 24 30.01 6.40 10.67
C HIS A 24 28.77 5.56 11.00
N SER A 25 27.77 6.14 11.67
CA SER A 25 26.49 5.47 11.93
C SER A 25 25.60 5.41 10.67
N GLN A 26 25.73 6.35 9.74
CA GLN A 26 25.04 6.30 8.46
C GLN A 26 25.71 5.40 7.40
N SER A 27 27.00 5.09 7.56
CA SER A 27 27.75 4.32 6.57
C SER A 27 27.79 2.81 6.81
N SER A 28 27.15 2.29 7.88
CA SER A 28 27.55 0.97 8.37
C SER A 28 26.52 -0.16 8.23
N THR A 29 25.33 0.06 7.64
CA THR A 29 24.29 -0.99 7.66
C THR A 29 23.72 -1.40 6.33
N GLN A 30 23.82 -0.62 5.28
CA GLN A 30 23.37 -1.10 3.97
C GLN A 30 24.39 -2.09 3.41
N THR A 31 24.01 -3.35 3.34
CA THR A 31 24.68 -4.31 2.46
C THR A 31 24.52 -3.75 1.06
N THR A 32 25.59 -3.22 0.49
CA THR A 32 25.56 -2.70 -0.88
C THR A 32 25.30 -3.91 -1.77
N LEU A 33 24.07 -4.06 -2.24
CA LEU A 33 23.73 -5.09 -3.22
C LEU A 33 24.60 -4.82 -4.45
N ARG A 34 25.38 -5.79 -4.84
CA ARG A 34 26.29 -5.71 -5.98
C ARG A 34 25.82 -6.66 -7.05
N ASN A 35 26.18 -6.35 -8.29
CA ASN A 35 26.10 -7.35 -9.34
C ASN A 35 26.91 -8.58 -8.93
N PRO A 36 26.40 -9.79 -9.19
CA PRO A 36 27.13 -11.01 -8.94
C PRO A 36 28.51 -11.00 -9.62
N PRO A 37 29.52 -11.66 -9.05
CA PRO A 37 30.83 -11.76 -9.67
C PRO A 37 30.74 -12.35 -11.09
N PRO A 38 31.39 -11.75 -12.09
CA PRO A 38 31.26 -12.16 -13.49
C PRO A 38 31.80 -13.56 -13.77
N ASP A 39 32.71 -14.06 -12.96
CA ASP A 39 33.36 -15.35 -13.06
C ASP A 39 32.66 -16.49 -12.30
N ALA A 40 31.62 -16.22 -11.53
CA ALA A 40 30.78 -17.23 -10.91
C ALA A 40 29.76 -17.81 -11.91
N ASP A 41 29.56 -19.12 -11.92
CA ASP A 41 28.60 -19.84 -12.77
C ASP A 41 27.42 -20.42 -11.97
N THR A 42 27.56 -20.48 -10.66
CA THR A 42 26.59 -21.08 -9.76
C THR A 42 26.27 -20.12 -8.60
N ALA A 43 24.99 -19.89 -8.38
CA ALA A 43 24.49 -19.12 -7.26
C ALA A 43 23.63 -20.00 -6.35
N LEU A 44 23.96 -20.04 -5.08
CA LEU A 44 23.19 -20.73 -4.04
C LEU A 44 22.73 -19.73 -2.98
N LEU A 45 21.49 -19.86 -2.51
CA LEU A 45 21.00 -19.17 -1.33
C LEU A 45 21.06 -20.11 -0.15
N VAL A 46 21.77 -19.73 0.89
CA VAL A 46 21.85 -20.45 2.16
C VAL A 46 20.99 -19.75 3.20
N THR A 47 20.07 -20.49 3.81
CA THR A 47 19.23 -19.98 4.90
C THR A 47 19.56 -20.76 6.18
N LEU A 48 19.87 -20.05 7.25
CA LEU A 48 20.19 -20.59 8.57
C LEU A 48 18.95 -20.47 9.46
N GLY A 49 18.31 -21.59 9.76
CA GLY A 49 17.14 -21.63 10.63
C GLY A 49 17.48 -21.71 12.11
N ARG A 50 16.55 -21.32 12.96
CA ARG A 50 16.74 -21.21 14.41
C ARG A 50 16.68 -22.56 15.14
N GLY A 51 15.79 -23.44 14.80
CA GLY A 51 15.45 -24.60 15.65
C GLY A 51 14.76 -24.15 16.96
N ASP A 52 14.92 -24.95 18.02
CA ASP A 52 14.23 -24.77 19.30
C ASP A 52 15.07 -24.03 20.38
N SER A 53 16.21 -23.43 19.99
CA SER A 53 17.14 -22.80 20.94
C SER A 53 16.87 -21.30 21.10
N GLU A 54 17.00 -20.79 22.33
CA GLU A 54 16.90 -19.36 22.64
C GLU A 54 18.17 -18.58 22.26
N GLU A 55 19.33 -19.22 22.35
CA GLU A 55 20.61 -18.64 21.90
C GLU A 55 21.11 -19.39 20.67
N ILE A 56 21.34 -18.67 19.59
CA ILE A 56 21.75 -19.25 18.32
C ILE A 56 23.08 -18.67 17.89
N ASP A 57 24.04 -19.56 17.70
CA ASP A 57 25.25 -19.28 16.94
C ASP A 57 25.02 -19.61 15.48
N TRP A 58 24.98 -18.59 14.63
CA TRP A 58 24.86 -18.74 13.18
C TRP A 58 26.19 -18.73 12.45
N SER A 59 27.31 -18.83 13.19
CA SER A 59 28.64 -18.90 12.59
C SER A 59 28.88 -20.21 11.87
N GLY A 60 29.73 -20.16 10.88
CA GLY A 60 30.12 -21.34 10.13
C GLY A 60 31.21 -21.08 9.10
N HIS A 61 31.53 -22.06 8.34
CA HIS A 61 32.44 -21.95 7.21
C HIS A 61 32.02 -22.85 6.06
N ILE A 62 32.50 -22.54 4.88
CA ILE A 62 32.27 -23.27 3.65
C ILE A 62 33.61 -23.84 3.14
N GLU A 63 33.59 -25.09 2.76
CA GLU A 63 34.70 -25.80 2.07
C GLU A 63 34.17 -26.26 0.72
N VAL A 64 34.96 -26.07 -0.34
CA VAL A 64 34.60 -26.47 -1.69
C VAL A 64 35.73 -27.31 -2.28
N GLU A 65 35.39 -28.50 -2.78
CA GLU A 65 36.30 -29.38 -3.53
C GLU A 65 35.92 -29.36 -5.00
N ASN A 66 36.92 -29.40 -5.89
CA ASN A 66 36.75 -29.35 -7.35
C ASN A 66 35.95 -28.11 -7.84
N GLY A 67 36.12 -26.99 -7.17
CA GLY A 67 35.46 -25.70 -7.48
C GLY A 67 36.03 -24.59 -6.59
N GLU A 68 35.49 -23.41 -6.71
CA GLU A 68 35.95 -22.26 -5.97
C GLU A 68 34.77 -21.40 -5.46
N VAL A 69 34.86 -20.89 -4.20
CA VAL A 69 33.97 -19.84 -3.72
C VAL A 69 34.47 -18.50 -4.26
N VAL A 70 33.70 -17.90 -5.13
CA VAL A 70 34.03 -16.59 -5.71
C VAL A 70 33.68 -15.48 -4.73
N GLU A 71 32.46 -15.50 -4.19
CA GLU A 71 32.02 -14.49 -3.22
C GLU A 71 30.91 -15.02 -2.30
N LEU A 72 30.86 -14.46 -1.08
CA LEU A 72 29.73 -14.59 -0.18
C LEU A 72 29.05 -13.20 -0.06
N VAL A 73 27.72 -13.14 -0.28
CA VAL A 73 26.95 -11.90 -0.21
C VAL A 73 25.81 -12.05 0.78
N GLY A 74 25.83 -11.25 1.84
CA GLY A 74 24.76 -11.24 2.83
C GLY A 74 23.50 -10.60 2.28
N TYR A 75 22.37 -11.22 2.54
CA TYR A 75 21.06 -10.65 2.22
C TYR A 75 20.39 -10.05 3.46
N GLU A 76 20.43 -10.78 4.57
CA GLU A 76 19.90 -10.33 5.86
C GLU A 76 21.00 -10.33 6.94
N MET A 77 22.25 -10.41 6.53
CA MET A 77 23.41 -10.31 7.39
C MET A 77 24.00 -8.91 7.36
N ARG A 78 24.62 -8.48 8.45
CA ARG A 78 25.33 -7.19 8.50
C ARG A 78 26.63 -7.25 7.68
N ALA A 79 27.00 -6.11 7.14
CA ALA A 79 28.35 -5.96 6.62
C ALA A 79 29.37 -6.28 7.73
N GLY A 80 30.29 -7.19 7.46
CA GLY A 80 31.26 -7.70 8.42
C GLY A 80 30.87 -9.02 9.11
N ASP A 81 29.62 -9.47 8.99
CA ASP A 81 29.24 -10.83 9.37
C ASP A 81 29.82 -11.88 8.39
N LEU A 82 30.08 -11.47 7.15
CA LEU A 82 30.75 -12.28 6.13
C LEU A 82 32.24 -11.90 6.05
N ILE A 83 33.10 -12.89 6.18
CA ILE A 83 34.55 -12.69 6.21
C ILE A 83 35.15 -13.08 4.83
N HIS A 84 35.74 -12.10 4.15
CA HIS A 84 36.42 -12.29 2.87
C HIS A 84 37.92 -12.15 2.96
N PRO A 85 38.62 -12.76 2.06
CA PRO A 85 38.45 -14.03 1.43
C PRO A 85 38.91 -15.16 2.33
N PRO A 86 38.47 -16.30 2.14
CA PRO A 86 37.12 -16.71 1.74
C PRO A 86 36.59 -17.71 2.72
N ARG A 87 35.33 -17.96 2.81
CA ARG A 87 34.89 -19.24 3.28
C ARG A 87 34.40 -19.29 4.70
N ARG A 88 34.38 -18.16 5.43
CA ARG A 88 33.80 -18.09 6.75
C ARG A 88 32.75 -16.99 6.84
N TRP A 89 31.77 -17.21 7.65
CA TRP A 89 30.86 -16.17 8.12
C TRP A 89 30.75 -16.25 9.64
N GLU A 90 30.57 -15.11 10.28
CA GLU A 90 30.27 -14.98 11.70
C GLU A 90 29.02 -14.13 11.84
N ALA A 91 27.86 -14.75 11.81
CA ALA A 91 26.61 -14.12 12.17
C ALA A 91 26.35 -14.42 13.64
N LYS A 92 26.46 -13.43 14.49
CA LYS A 92 26.17 -13.57 15.92
C LYS A 92 24.73 -13.18 16.16
N THR A 93 24.09 -13.88 17.11
CA THR A 93 22.83 -13.45 17.69
C THR A 93 22.98 -12.03 18.16
N ARG A 94 22.30 -11.09 17.54
CA ARG A 94 22.23 -9.70 17.95
C ARG A 94 20.78 -9.37 18.19
N PRO A 95 20.43 -8.64 19.28
CA PRO A 95 19.11 -8.09 19.39
C PRO A 95 18.81 -7.37 18.08
N ALA A 96 17.88 -7.88 17.31
CA ALA A 96 17.54 -7.28 16.01
C ALA A 96 17.02 -5.87 16.21
N PHE A 97 16.34 -5.65 17.31
CA PHE A 97 15.88 -4.35 17.78
C PHE A 97 16.03 -4.32 19.29
N ALA A 98 16.97 -3.52 19.79
CA ALA A 98 16.73 -2.91 21.05
C ALA A 98 15.63 -1.86 20.81
N PHE A 99 14.39 -2.26 20.78
CA PHE A 99 13.32 -1.33 21.08
C PHE A 99 13.66 -0.78 22.45
N ALA A 100 14.04 0.48 22.48
CA ALA A 100 14.16 1.16 23.73
C ALA A 100 12.81 0.99 24.43
N ARG A 101 12.81 0.31 25.57
CA ARG A 101 11.63 0.21 26.41
C ARG A 101 11.17 1.63 26.69
N ARG A 102 10.15 2.08 25.99
CA ARG A 102 9.47 3.29 26.40
C ARG A 102 8.85 3.01 27.74
N PRO A 103 8.93 3.92 28.69
CA PRO A 103 8.26 3.74 30.01
C PRO A 103 6.75 3.49 29.87
N HIS A 104 6.18 3.69 28.67
CA HIS A 104 4.75 3.61 28.38
C HIS A 104 4.36 2.37 27.56
N ASP A 105 5.28 1.60 27.01
CA ASP A 105 5.01 0.33 26.34
C ASP A 105 4.94 -0.80 27.38
N VAL A 106 4.09 -0.59 28.39
CA VAL A 106 3.98 -1.46 29.53
C VAL A 106 3.46 -2.83 29.12
N GLY A 107 4.25 -3.85 29.33
CA GLY A 107 3.79 -5.24 29.47
C GLY A 107 3.66 -6.05 28.18
N ILE A 108 4.09 -5.55 27.02
CA ILE A 108 3.82 -6.23 25.75
C ILE A 108 5.08 -6.77 25.05
N LEU A 109 6.25 -6.25 25.38
CA LEU A 109 7.52 -6.60 24.73
C LEU A 109 8.41 -7.55 25.53
N GLU A 110 8.01 -7.94 26.74
CA GLU A 110 8.89 -8.68 27.64
C GLU A 110 9.20 -10.12 27.21
N ASP A 111 8.34 -10.72 26.36
CA ASP A 111 8.44 -12.14 26.00
C ASP A 111 8.97 -12.38 24.57
N LEU A 112 9.36 -11.35 23.82
CA LEU A 112 9.83 -11.54 22.46
C LEU A 112 11.32 -11.27 22.35
N SER A 113 12.09 -12.33 22.18
CA SER A 113 13.46 -12.22 21.65
C SER A 113 13.36 -11.70 20.22
N PRO A 114 13.94 -10.53 19.89
CA PRO A 114 14.00 -10.03 18.52
C PRO A 114 14.63 -11.02 17.53
N ASP A 115 15.50 -11.87 18.02
CA ASP A 115 16.16 -12.93 17.23
C ASP A 115 15.24 -14.10 16.87
N ALA A 116 14.03 -14.16 17.48
CA ALA A 116 13.04 -15.19 17.18
C ALA A 116 12.58 -15.18 15.71
N PHE A 117 12.78 -14.07 15.01
CA PHE A 117 12.30 -13.84 13.66
C PHE A 117 13.39 -13.91 12.59
N LEU A 118 14.65 -14.00 12.98
CA LEU A 118 15.74 -13.98 12.03
C LEU A 118 16.12 -15.39 11.60
N SER A 119 16.01 -15.62 10.30
CA SER A 119 16.69 -16.71 9.61
C SER A 119 17.69 -16.05 8.66
N PRO A 120 18.94 -15.83 9.12
CA PRO A 120 19.95 -15.18 8.30
C PRO A 120 20.12 -15.90 6.97
N ARG A 121 20.18 -15.11 5.90
CA ARG A 121 20.37 -15.60 4.54
C ARG A 121 21.59 -14.95 3.91
N PHE A 122 22.31 -15.74 3.13
CA PHE A 122 23.42 -15.25 2.31
C PHE A 122 23.54 -16.03 1.02
N TYR A 123 24.05 -15.36 -0.01
CA TYR A 123 24.34 -15.99 -1.29
C TYR A 123 25.76 -16.49 -1.32
N VAL A 124 25.94 -17.66 -1.90
CA VAL A 124 27.23 -18.26 -2.23
C VAL A 124 27.38 -18.29 -3.74
N TYR A 125 28.26 -17.49 -4.25
CA TYR A 125 28.64 -17.50 -5.66
C TYR A 125 29.85 -18.41 -5.86
N LEU A 126 29.70 -19.42 -6.72
CA LEU A 126 30.69 -20.44 -6.99
C LEU A 126 31.11 -20.43 -8.44
N ASN A 127 32.34 -20.84 -8.70
CA ASN A 127 32.78 -21.42 -9.95
C ASN A 127 32.76 -22.94 -9.74
N ALA A 128 31.77 -23.61 -10.35
CA ALA A 128 31.43 -24.99 -10.06
C ALA A 128 31.40 -25.86 -11.35
N ASN A 129 31.59 -27.14 -11.17
CA ASN A 129 31.38 -28.15 -12.20
C ASN A 129 30.61 -29.36 -11.60
N PRO A 130 30.17 -30.33 -12.39
CA PRO A 130 29.41 -31.46 -11.86
C PRO A 130 30.09 -32.28 -10.75
N ALA A 131 31.42 -32.18 -10.61
CA ALA A 131 32.15 -32.84 -9.55
C ALA A 131 32.35 -31.94 -8.31
N THR A 132 31.90 -30.72 -8.32
CA THR A 132 32.06 -29.78 -7.21
C THR A 132 31.27 -30.22 -6.00
N ARG A 133 31.97 -30.45 -4.88
CA ARG A 133 31.39 -30.75 -3.58
C ARG A 133 31.45 -29.52 -2.69
N VAL A 134 30.35 -29.25 -2.02
CA VAL A 134 30.22 -28.15 -1.08
C VAL A 134 29.97 -28.72 0.30
N THR A 135 30.75 -28.30 1.28
CA THR A 135 30.56 -28.63 2.68
C THR A 135 30.32 -27.35 3.47
N LEU A 136 29.16 -27.25 4.08
CA LEU A 136 28.83 -26.18 5.03
C LEU A 136 28.91 -26.75 6.44
N LYS A 137 29.73 -26.16 7.28
CA LYS A 137 29.86 -26.53 8.69
C LYS A 137 29.30 -25.45 9.57
N THR A 138 28.21 -25.73 10.24
CA THR A 138 27.45 -24.77 11.03
C THR A 138 27.00 -25.30 12.37
N ALA A 139 26.68 -24.42 13.31
CA ALA A 139 26.08 -24.82 14.58
C ALA A 139 24.68 -25.43 14.41
N GLN A 140 23.99 -25.21 13.29
CA GLN A 140 22.69 -25.81 12.96
C GLN A 140 22.83 -27.23 12.41
N GLY A 141 24.04 -27.65 12.10
CA GLY A 141 24.39 -28.94 11.53
C GLY A 141 25.25 -28.76 10.26
N ASP A 142 25.95 -29.87 9.89
CA ASP A 142 26.76 -29.89 8.68
C ASP A 142 25.89 -30.29 7.47
N ALA A 143 26.17 -29.65 6.32
CA ALA A 143 25.61 -30.02 5.03
C ALA A 143 26.75 -30.39 4.07
N GLU A 144 26.67 -31.56 3.44
CA GLU A 144 27.55 -31.97 2.37
C GLU A 144 26.72 -32.36 1.15
N PHE A 145 26.97 -31.72 0.01
CA PHE A 145 26.23 -31.97 -1.23
C PHE A 145 27.10 -31.65 -2.44
N ARG A 146 26.73 -32.18 -3.58
CA ARG A 146 27.26 -31.73 -4.86
C ARG A 146 26.50 -30.47 -5.35
N ALA A 147 27.19 -29.54 -5.97
CA ALA A 147 26.58 -28.31 -6.45
C ALA A 147 25.45 -28.56 -7.47
N ASP A 148 25.53 -29.65 -8.26
CA ASP A 148 24.51 -30.05 -9.23
C ASP A 148 23.31 -30.80 -8.61
N GLU A 149 23.36 -31.21 -7.37
CA GLU A 149 22.24 -31.84 -6.64
C GLU A 149 21.21 -30.77 -6.15
N ILE A 150 21.65 -29.53 -6.00
CA ILE A 150 20.76 -28.42 -5.64
C ILE A 150 20.18 -27.85 -6.93
N THR A 151 18.97 -28.25 -7.25
CA THR A 151 18.30 -27.87 -8.49
C THR A 151 17.12 -26.94 -8.23
N VAL A 152 16.64 -26.34 -9.29
CA VAL A 152 15.48 -25.42 -9.26
C VAL A 152 14.25 -26.15 -8.69
N GLY A 153 13.60 -25.58 -7.69
CA GLY A 153 12.40 -26.15 -7.06
C GLY A 153 12.66 -27.39 -6.19
N SER A 154 13.93 -27.74 -5.97
CA SER A 154 14.35 -28.89 -5.13
C SER A 154 15.45 -28.46 -4.18
N PRO A 155 15.12 -27.72 -3.11
CA PRO A 155 16.10 -27.26 -2.15
C PRO A 155 16.69 -28.43 -1.35
N GLY A 156 17.98 -28.31 -1.01
CA GLY A 156 18.62 -29.17 -0.01
C GLY A 156 18.18 -28.75 1.39
N SER A 157 17.80 -29.73 2.22
CA SER A 157 17.43 -29.51 3.61
C SER A 157 18.31 -30.35 4.52
N PHE A 158 19.00 -29.72 5.45
CA PHE A 158 20.00 -30.31 6.32
C PHE A 158 19.75 -29.95 7.79
N GLY A 159 20.44 -30.61 8.70
CA GLY A 159 20.35 -30.35 10.13
C GLY A 159 18.91 -30.41 10.68
N GLY A 160 18.07 -31.33 10.14
CA GLY A 160 16.65 -31.41 10.52
C GLY A 160 15.79 -30.23 10.05
N GLY A 161 16.13 -29.62 8.93
CA GLY A 161 15.42 -28.49 8.37
C GLY A 161 15.91 -27.10 8.83
N ARG A 162 16.96 -27.08 9.66
CA ARG A 162 17.54 -25.83 10.16
C ARG A 162 18.56 -25.19 9.23
N LEU A 163 18.94 -25.86 8.20
CA LEU A 163 19.83 -25.38 7.16
C LEU A 163 19.22 -25.74 5.81
N THR A 164 18.93 -24.75 5.00
CA THR A 164 18.43 -24.95 3.65
C THR A 164 19.35 -24.29 2.63
N VAL A 165 19.48 -24.95 1.47
CA VAL A 165 20.30 -24.47 0.35
C VAL A 165 19.43 -24.55 -0.91
N GLU A 166 19.30 -23.42 -1.61
CA GLU A 166 18.47 -23.31 -2.82
C GLU A 166 19.31 -22.85 -4.01
N ARG A 167 18.95 -23.30 -5.20
CA ARG A 167 19.50 -22.75 -6.44
C ARG A 167 18.94 -21.36 -6.65
N SER A 168 19.78 -20.36 -6.91
CA SER A 168 19.38 -18.97 -7.10
C SER A 168 19.68 -18.46 -8.52
N ALA A 169 18.96 -17.44 -8.96
CA ALA A 169 19.30 -16.68 -10.15
C ALA A 169 20.46 -15.70 -9.87
N PHE A 170 20.99 -15.11 -10.94
CA PHE A 170 22.01 -14.06 -10.86
C PHE A 170 21.34 -12.69 -11.10
N PRO A 171 21.04 -11.93 -10.07
CA PRO A 171 20.39 -10.63 -10.23
C PRO A 171 21.36 -9.59 -10.79
N ILE A 172 20.91 -8.85 -11.78
CA ILE A 172 21.64 -7.73 -12.39
C ILE A 172 20.97 -6.45 -11.97
N LEU A 173 21.72 -5.55 -11.34
CA LEU A 173 21.24 -4.22 -11.01
C LEU A 173 21.11 -3.37 -12.28
N VAL A 174 19.93 -2.89 -12.56
CA VAL A 174 19.59 -2.09 -13.73
C VAL A 174 19.68 -0.60 -13.41
N GLY A 175 19.99 0.23 -14.40
CA GLY A 175 19.93 1.69 -14.25
C GLY A 175 21.16 2.36 -13.63
N ARG A 176 22.03 1.61 -12.99
CA ARG A 176 23.29 2.15 -12.44
C ARG A 176 24.45 1.64 -13.27
N GLY A 177 25.02 2.48 -14.15
CA GLY A 177 26.27 2.13 -14.86
C GLY A 177 27.27 1.53 -13.89
N GLY A 178 28.16 0.61 -14.34
CA GLY A 178 29.05 -0.22 -13.50
C GLY A 178 29.97 0.53 -12.52
N GLU A 179 29.74 1.79 -12.26
CA GLU A 179 30.46 2.58 -11.28
C GLU A 179 29.88 2.41 -9.87
N SER A 180 30.77 2.54 -8.90
CA SER A 180 30.46 2.54 -7.46
C SER A 180 29.30 3.48 -7.15
N PRO A 181 28.35 3.09 -6.29
CA PRO A 181 27.18 3.89 -5.93
C PRO A 181 27.48 5.26 -5.31
N VAL A 182 28.73 5.58 -5.10
CA VAL A 182 29.18 6.83 -4.45
C VAL A 182 29.24 8.04 -5.41
N SER A 183 29.24 7.83 -6.74
CA SER A 183 29.50 8.91 -7.70
C SER A 183 28.33 9.38 -8.54
N GLN A 184 27.18 8.68 -8.53
CA GLN A 184 25.97 9.14 -9.20
C GLN A 184 24.89 9.58 -8.19
N PRO A 185 24.12 10.63 -8.48
CA PRO A 185 23.01 11.00 -7.63
C PRO A 185 22.03 9.85 -7.56
N LEU A 186 21.60 9.51 -6.35
CA LEU A 186 20.61 8.46 -6.10
C LEU A 186 19.34 8.79 -6.88
N THR A 187 18.83 7.79 -7.60
CA THR A 187 17.58 7.83 -8.34
C THR A 187 16.74 6.69 -7.80
N ASP A 188 15.50 6.99 -7.44
CA ASP A 188 14.54 5.97 -7.03
C ASP A 188 13.98 5.32 -8.29
N ASN A 189 14.36 4.06 -8.54
CA ASN A 189 13.98 3.31 -9.72
C ASN A 189 12.85 2.34 -9.39
N ASP A 190 11.72 2.43 -10.10
CA ASP A 190 10.51 1.65 -9.84
C ASP A 190 9.80 1.26 -11.15
N SER A 191 8.70 0.52 -11.04
CA SER A 191 7.77 0.21 -12.14
C SER A 191 8.45 -0.38 -13.40
N ALA A 192 9.24 -1.42 -13.18
CA ALA A 192 9.96 -2.09 -14.27
C ALA A 192 9.04 -2.87 -15.21
N SER A 193 9.42 -2.95 -16.48
CA SER A 193 8.88 -3.86 -17.48
C SER A 193 10.01 -4.52 -18.27
N VAL A 194 9.77 -5.71 -18.85
CA VAL A 194 10.79 -6.50 -19.53
C VAL A 194 10.25 -7.08 -20.84
N ALA A 195 11.07 -7.03 -21.88
CA ALA A 195 10.82 -7.71 -23.14
C ALA A 195 12.08 -8.42 -23.65
N SER A 196 11.90 -9.51 -24.37
CA SER A 196 12.96 -10.15 -25.11
C SER A 196 12.79 -9.88 -26.59
N THR A 197 13.89 -9.60 -27.28
CA THR A 197 13.92 -9.39 -28.73
C THR A 197 14.17 -10.71 -29.46
N VAL A 198 13.84 -10.73 -30.74
CA VAL A 198 14.12 -11.88 -31.62
C VAL A 198 15.63 -12.22 -31.66
N ASP A 199 16.50 -11.23 -31.52
CA ASP A 199 17.95 -11.40 -31.39
C ASP A 199 18.39 -12.12 -30.10
N GLY A 200 17.49 -12.31 -29.14
CA GLY A 200 17.76 -12.89 -27.83
C GLY A 200 18.32 -11.88 -26.83
N ASP A 201 18.33 -10.59 -27.14
CA ASP A 201 18.63 -9.53 -26.18
C ASP A 201 17.42 -9.27 -25.26
N THR A 202 17.67 -8.79 -24.06
CA THR A 202 16.64 -8.39 -23.11
C THR A 202 16.61 -6.89 -22.96
N TRP A 203 15.45 -6.29 -23.08
CA TRP A 203 15.24 -4.88 -22.79
C TRP A 203 14.41 -4.72 -21.52
N ILE A 204 14.80 -3.78 -20.69
CA ILE A 204 14.10 -3.41 -19.46
C ILE A 204 13.81 -1.93 -19.53
N ALA A 205 12.55 -1.56 -19.27
CA ALA A 205 12.16 -0.17 -19.10
C ALA A 205 11.67 0.05 -17.68
N TRP A 206 11.90 1.25 -17.11
CA TRP A 206 11.49 1.59 -15.76
C TRP A 206 11.27 3.09 -15.60
N THR A 207 10.62 3.47 -14.49
CA THR A 207 10.52 4.87 -14.06
C THR A 207 11.63 5.19 -13.07
N GLY A 208 12.28 6.33 -13.20
CA GLY A 208 13.29 6.80 -12.27
C GLY A 208 12.96 8.20 -11.76
N PHE A 209 12.85 8.35 -10.44
CA PHE A 209 12.55 9.61 -9.77
C PHE A 209 13.82 10.30 -9.28
N ARG A 210 13.86 11.61 -9.45
CA ARG A 210 14.95 12.45 -8.96
C ARG A 210 14.53 13.91 -8.88
N ASN A 211 14.79 14.54 -7.73
CA ASN A 211 14.59 15.98 -7.53
C ASN A 211 13.14 16.45 -7.87
N GLY A 212 12.15 15.71 -7.43
CA GLY A 212 10.74 16.08 -7.61
C GLY A 212 10.18 15.85 -9.02
N ALA A 213 10.79 14.97 -9.81
CA ALA A 213 10.31 14.60 -11.15
C ALA A 213 10.73 13.19 -11.54
N ASP A 214 9.99 12.59 -12.46
CA ASP A 214 10.31 11.28 -13.02
C ASP A 214 10.79 11.34 -14.45
N ARG A 215 11.46 10.27 -14.87
CA ARG A 215 11.73 9.92 -16.25
C ARG A 215 11.47 8.45 -16.52
N VAL A 216 11.19 8.15 -17.78
CA VAL A 216 11.25 6.78 -18.31
C VAL A 216 12.62 6.51 -18.85
N TYR A 217 13.20 5.39 -18.42
CA TYR A 217 14.47 4.87 -18.87
C TYR A 217 14.28 3.50 -19.52
N ALA A 218 15.20 3.12 -20.38
CA ALA A 218 15.30 1.76 -20.91
C ALA A 218 16.77 1.35 -21.07
N GLU A 219 17.04 0.07 -20.88
CA GLU A 219 18.38 -0.49 -21.02
C GLU A 219 18.34 -1.86 -21.69
N LYS A 220 19.32 -2.12 -22.55
CA LYS A 220 19.51 -3.38 -23.22
C LYS A 220 20.54 -4.24 -22.50
N ILE A 221 20.16 -5.46 -22.18
CA ILE A 221 21.06 -6.49 -21.65
C ILE A 221 21.25 -7.53 -22.74
N ARG A 222 22.49 -7.71 -23.21
CA ARG A 222 22.81 -8.68 -24.29
C ARG A 222 22.67 -10.10 -23.78
N ALA A 223 22.19 -10.97 -24.66
CA ALA A 223 22.11 -12.41 -24.42
C ALA A 223 23.45 -12.97 -23.94
N GLY A 224 23.40 -13.75 -22.83
CA GLY A 224 24.57 -14.41 -22.26
C GLY A 224 25.64 -13.51 -21.66
N THR A 225 25.44 -12.18 -21.63
CA THR A 225 26.36 -11.27 -20.97
C THR A 225 25.75 -10.74 -19.66
N ARG A 226 26.56 -10.68 -18.64
CA ARG A 226 26.27 -9.85 -17.48
C ARG A 226 26.58 -8.41 -17.85
N ARG A 227 25.82 -7.47 -17.32
CA ARG A 227 26.00 -6.05 -17.60
C ARG A 227 27.45 -5.63 -17.42
N GLY A 228 28.02 -5.07 -18.47
CA GLY A 228 29.34 -4.46 -18.39
C GLY A 228 29.30 -3.11 -17.66
N PRO A 229 30.46 -2.63 -17.15
CA PRO A 229 30.56 -1.38 -16.41
C PRO A 229 30.19 -0.12 -17.21
N ASP A 230 30.07 -0.19 -18.52
CA ASP A 230 29.91 0.97 -19.44
C ASP A 230 28.48 1.13 -19.98
N ALA A 231 27.51 0.33 -19.54
CA ALA A 231 26.15 0.43 -20.04
C ALA A 231 25.44 1.66 -19.44
N ILE A 232 25.08 2.60 -20.33
CA ILE A 232 24.34 3.82 -19.94
C ILE A 232 22.88 3.64 -20.32
N PRO A 233 21.93 3.81 -19.38
CA PRO A 233 20.51 3.75 -19.70
C PRO A 233 20.09 4.81 -20.72
N HIS A 234 19.21 4.46 -21.64
CA HIS A 234 18.58 5.41 -22.53
C HIS A 234 17.48 6.17 -21.82
N ALA A 235 17.47 7.49 -21.87
CA ALA A 235 16.32 8.29 -21.48
C ALA A 235 15.24 8.19 -22.58
N VAL A 236 14.15 7.51 -22.30
CA VAL A 236 13.04 7.32 -23.24
C VAL A 236 12.17 8.59 -23.27
N SER A 237 11.75 9.08 -22.13
CA SER A 237 11.10 10.40 -22.04
C SER A 237 12.15 11.51 -22.15
N PRO A 238 11.95 12.53 -23.00
CA PRO A 238 13.00 13.50 -23.33
C PRO A 238 13.21 14.57 -22.23
N LYS A 239 12.27 14.70 -21.33
CA LYS A 239 12.29 15.70 -20.24
C LYS A 239 11.86 15.06 -18.92
N ASP A 240 12.18 15.72 -17.86
CA ASP A 240 11.62 15.42 -16.54
C ASP A 240 10.11 15.69 -16.56
N GLY A 241 9.34 14.81 -15.97
CA GLY A 241 7.89 14.84 -16.00
C GLY A 241 7.28 14.21 -14.77
N ASP A 242 6.10 13.70 -14.96
CA ASP A 242 5.37 12.90 -14.01
C ASP A 242 4.86 11.68 -14.76
N VAL A 243 5.55 10.56 -14.60
CA VAL A 243 5.30 9.33 -15.35
C VAL A 243 4.90 8.19 -14.43
N PHE A 244 4.14 7.24 -14.95
CA PHE A 244 3.64 6.11 -14.17
C PHE A 244 3.63 4.86 -15.01
N ARG A 245 4.24 3.80 -14.49
CA ARG A 245 4.39 2.48 -15.10
C ARG A 245 4.96 2.52 -16.52
N THR A 246 5.47 1.42 -16.97
CA THR A 246 5.98 1.20 -18.32
C THR A 246 5.49 -0.13 -18.87
N ALA A 247 5.43 -0.27 -20.20
CA ALA A 247 5.37 -1.54 -20.87
C ALA A 247 6.31 -1.51 -22.09
N ILE A 248 6.81 -2.67 -22.51
CA ILE A 248 7.84 -2.77 -23.54
C ILE A 248 7.60 -4.00 -24.42
N ALA A 249 7.78 -3.87 -25.74
CA ALA A 249 7.73 -4.97 -26.69
C ALA A 249 8.48 -4.62 -27.97
N GLU A 250 8.85 -5.61 -28.80
CA GLU A 250 9.51 -5.45 -30.10
C GLU A 250 8.48 -5.63 -31.23
N ASP A 251 8.55 -4.76 -32.27
CA ASP A 251 7.69 -4.89 -33.45
C ASP A 251 8.35 -5.73 -34.57
N ALA A 252 7.63 -5.92 -35.68
CA ALA A 252 8.06 -6.71 -36.85
C ALA A 252 9.35 -6.22 -37.54
N GLU A 253 9.73 -4.95 -37.35
CA GLU A 253 10.96 -4.37 -37.90
C GLU A 253 12.12 -4.44 -36.91
N GLY A 254 11.94 -5.06 -35.72
CA GLY A 254 12.94 -5.11 -34.67
C GLY A 254 13.06 -3.80 -33.90
N LYS A 255 12.07 -2.93 -33.99
CA LYS A 255 12.02 -1.71 -33.21
C LYS A 255 11.42 -2.01 -31.82
N VAL A 256 12.13 -1.60 -30.80
CA VAL A 256 11.67 -1.76 -29.41
C VAL A 256 10.81 -0.57 -28.99
N TRP A 257 9.55 -0.82 -28.72
CA TRP A 257 8.60 0.17 -28.28
C TRP A 257 8.49 0.16 -26.75
N VAL A 258 8.54 1.37 -26.18
CA VAL A 258 8.25 1.61 -24.75
C VAL A 258 7.02 2.49 -24.66
N THR A 259 6.06 2.06 -23.86
CA THR A 259 4.87 2.85 -23.52
C THR A 259 4.89 3.23 -22.05
N TRP A 260 4.29 4.36 -21.70
CA TRP A 260 4.15 4.84 -20.33
C TRP A 260 2.92 5.74 -20.18
N SER A 261 2.42 5.89 -18.95
CA SER A 261 1.46 6.95 -18.65
C SER A 261 2.22 8.22 -18.25
N GLU A 262 1.80 9.38 -18.74
CA GLU A 262 2.38 10.68 -18.37
C GLU A 262 1.26 11.68 -18.06
N ARG A 263 1.46 12.46 -17.01
CA ARG A 263 0.54 13.53 -16.63
C ARG A 263 0.78 14.78 -17.47
N VAL A 264 -0.23 15.14 -18.23
CA VAL A 264 -0.25 16.34 -19.09
C VAL A 264 -1.58 17.08 -18.88
N ASP A 265 -1.51 18.38 -18.63
CA ASP A 265 -2.69 19.23 -18.40
C ASP A 265 -3.66 18.68 -17.33
N ASP A 266 -3.09 18.23 -16.21
CA ASP A 266 -3.79 17.64 -15.07
C ASP A 266 -4.51 16.30 -15.35
N ASN A 267 -4.21 15.65 -16.47
CA ASN A 267 -4.72 14.33 -16.82
C ASN A 267 -3.59 13.35 -17.13
N TRP A 268 -3.85 12.06 -17.00
CA TRP A 268 -2.93 10.97 -17.30
C TRP A 268 -3.29 10.33 -18.64
N ASP A 269 -2.35 10.36 -19.59
CA ASP A 269 -2.50 9.74 -20.90
C ASP A 269 -1.37 8.78 -21.22
N LEU A 270 -1.62 7.84 -22.11
CA LEU A 270 -0.62 6.91 -22.61
C LEU A 270 0.21 7.53 -23.72
N PHE A 271 1.50 7.29 -23.64
CA PHE A 271 2.51 7.68 -24.63
C PHE A 271 3.32 6.48 -25.09
N ALA A 272 3.86 6.55 -26.29
CA ALA A 272 4.71 5.53 -26.88
C ALA A 272 5.93 6.14 -27.56
N ARG A 273 7.02 5.37 -27.60
CA ARG A 273 8.23 5.71 -28.33
C ARG A 273 8.99 4.45 -28.73
N GLY A 274 9.41 4.38 -29.99
CA GLY A 274 10.13 3.24 -30.54
C GLY A 274 11.62 3.53 -30.74
N PHE A 275 12.49 2.54 -30.48
CA PHE A 275 13.92 2.58 -30.71
C PHE A 275 14.29 1.63 -31.87
N ASP A 276 14.93 2.15 -32.95
CA ASP A 276 15.26 1.42 -34.16
C ASP A 276 16.69 0.81 -34.15
N GLY A 277 17.31 0.75 -32.97
CA GLY A 277 18.70 0.30 -32.78
C GLY A 277 19.73 1.43 -32.88
N GLN A 278 19.34 2.62 -33.35
CA GLN A 278 20.22 3.79 -33.48
C GLN A 278 19.63 5.03 -32.79
N SER A 279 18.35 5.24 -32.97
CA SER A 279 17.66 6.44 -32.49
C SER A 279 16.24 6.16 -31.99
N TRP A 280 15.77 7.03 -31.09
CA TRP A 280 14.39 7.02 -30.64
C TRP A 280 13.49 7.78 -31.61
N SER A 281 12.32 7.21 -31.94
CA SER A 281 11.29 7.85 -32.75
C SER A 281 10.78 9.15 -32.09
N ARG A 282 9.87 9.84 -32.75
CA ARG A 282 9.05 10.89 -32.11
C ARG A 282 8.16 10.23 -31.07
N ILE A 283 7.79 11.00 -30.04
CA ILE A 283 6.80 10.58 -29.05
C ILE A 283 5.42 10.60 -29.70
N GLU A 284 4.65 9.56 -29.47
CA GLU A 284 3.26 9.43 -29.87
C GLU A 284 2.38 9.43 -28.63
N ARG A 285 1.38 10.31 -28.57
CA ARG A 285 0.34 10.32 -27.53
C ARG A 285 -0.78 9.43 -28.01
N LEU A 286 -1.02 8.32 -27.31
CA LEU A 286 -1.96 7.27 -27.71
C LEU A 286 -3.38 7.55 -27.24
N THR A 287 -3.53 8.26 -26.11
CA THR A 287 -4.82 8.61 -25.53
C THR A 287 -4.91 10.11 -25.30
N THR A 288 -6.13 10.66 -25.35
CA THR A 288 -6.43 12.08 -25.18
C THR A 288 -7.77 12.28 -24.47
N GLY A 289 -8.18 11.33 -23.65
CA GLY A 289 -9.38 11.40 -22.84
C GLY A 289 -9.32 12.52 -21.79
N SER A 290 -10.45 12.84 -21.18
CA SER A 290 -10.51 13.83 -20.10
C SER A 290 -10.31 13.24 -18.72
N GLN A 291 -10.12 11.95 -18.61
CA GLN A 291 -9.92 11.19 -17.39
C GLN A 291 -8.73 10.23 -17.56
N PRO A 292 -8.08 9.80 -16.46
CA PRO A 292 -6.85 9.02 -16.51
C PRO A 292 -6.94 7.73 -17.35
N ASP A 293 -5.90 7.49 -18.13
CA ASP A 293 -5.57 6.25 -18.83
C ASP A 293 -4.24 5.73 -18.28
N THR A 294 -4.25 4.59 -17.57
CA THR A 294 -3.10 4.05 -16.80
C THR A 294 -3.12 2.52 -16.79
N GLN A 295 -2.25 1.88 -16.00
CA GLN A 295 -2.25 0.42 -15.75
C GLN A 295 -2.22 -0.39 -17.06
N HIS A 296 -1.29 -0.06 -17.95
CA HIS A 296 -1.23 -0.67 -19.28
C HIS A 296 -0.27 -1.86 -19.35
N LYS A 297 -0.55 -2.77 -20.29
CA LYS A 297 0.28 -3.92 -20.63
C LYS A 297 0.42 -4.02 -22.14
N MET A 298 1.56 -4.48 -22.62
CA MET A 298 1.85 -4.63 -24.04
C MET A 298 2.48 -5.99 -24.33
N ALA A 299 2.08 -6.61 -25.44
CA ALA A 299 2.64 -7.85 -25.94
C ALA A 299 2.74 -7.80 -27.48
N ALA A 300 3.67 -8.53 -28.06
CA ALA A 300 3.77 -8.73 -29.51
C ALA A 300 3.19 -10.10 -29.89
N ASP A 301 2.56 -10.18 -31.10
CA ASP A 301 2.17 -11.44 -31.73
C ASP A 301 3.32 -12.03 -32.58
N SER A 302 3.07 -13.15 -33.24
CA SER A 302 4.08 -13.84 -34.05
C SER A 302 4.50 -13.07 -35.32
N GLU A 303 3.64 -12.15 -35.78
CA GLU A 303 3.90 -11.27 -36.94
C GLU A 303 4.55 -9.94 -36.50
N GLY A 304 4.76 -9.74 -35.18
CA GLY A 304 5.32 -8.52 -34.61
C GLY A 304 4.33 -7.34 -34.54
N HIS A 305 3.02 -7.61 -34.63
CA HIS A 305 2.05 -6.59 -34.26
C HIS A 305 2.04 -6.42 -32.75
N LEU A 306 1.92 -5.18 -32.27
CA LEU A 306 1.84 -4.90 -30.84
C LEU A 306 0.39 -4.79 -30.40
N HIS A 307 0.08 -5.40 -29.29
CA HIS A 307 -1.20 -5.36 -28.63
C HIS A 307 -1.04 -4.62 -27.31
N LEU A 308 -1.83 -3.57 -27.09
CA LEU A 308 -1.80 -2.74 -25.89
C LEU A 308 -3.17 -2.76 -25.20
N VAL A 309 -3.20 -3.06 -23.91
CA VAL A 309 -4.39 -2.97 -23.08
C VAL A 309 -4.14 -2.00 -21.93
N TRP A 310 -5.18 -1.30 -21.49
CA TRP A 310 -5.06 -0.37 -20.37
C TRP A 310 -6.38 -0.18 -19.62
N GLN A 311 -6.27 0.31 -18.41
CA GLN A 311 -7.36 0.81 -17.61
C GLN A 311 -7.54 2.30 -17.90
N GLY A 312 -8.77 2.72 -18.18
CA GLY A 312 -9.10 4.12 -18.36
C GLY A 312 -10.46 4.45 -17.76
N TYR A 313 -10.65 5.68 -17.35
CA TYR A 313 -11.95 6.11 -16.83
C TYR A 313 -12.81 6.71 -17.95
N ARG A 314 -14.03 6.25 -18.03
CA ARG A 314 -15.06 6.80 -18.97
C ARG A 314 -16.39 6.85 -18.23
N ASN A 315 -17.08 7.98 -18.32
CA ASN A 315 -18.38 8.16 -17.67
C ASN A 315 -18.33 7.89 -16.15
N ASN A 316 -17.25 8.33 -15.49
CA ASN A 316 -16.99 8.11 -14.06
C ASN A 316 -16.91 6.64 -13.64
N ARG A 317 -16.41 5.77 -14.51
CA ARG A 317 -16.14 4.36 -14.21
C ARG A 317 -14.82 3.93 -14.83
N ALA A 318 -14.11 3.05 -14.13
CA ALA A 318 -12.97 2.36 -14.69
C ALA A 318 -13.41 1.30 -15.69
N ALA A 319 -12.79 1.26 -16.85
CA ALA A 319 -13.06 0.32 -17.93
C ALA A 319 -11.76 -0.14 -18.59
N ILE A 320 -11.78 -1.29 -19.25
CA ILE A 320 -10.61 -1.85 -19.92
C ILE A 320 -10.72 -1.55 -21.41
N PHE A 321 -9.61 -1.07 -21.97
CA PHE A 321 -9.44 -0.69 -23.37
C PHE A 321 -8.31 -1.48 -24.02
N TYR A 322 -8.34 -1.51 -25.34
CA TYR A 322 -7.38 -2.17 -26.21
C TYR A 322 -7.13 -1.34 -27.47
N ASN A 323 -5.90 -1.36 -27.96
CA ASN A 323 -5.56 -1.04 -29.34
C ASN A 323 -4.41 -1.93 -29.84
N SER A 324 -4.10 -1.87 -31.11
CA SER A 324 -2.98 -2.57 -31.70
C SER A 324 -2.16 -1.64 -32.59
N TYR A 325 -0.92 -2.03 -32.81
CA TYR A 325 0.00 -1.35 -33.73
C TYR A 325 0.53 -2.34 -34.75
N ASN A 326 0.57 -1.90 -36.01
CA ASN A 326 1.38 -2.57 -37.01
C ASN A 326 2.22 -1.54 -37.79
N VAL A 327 3.31 -1.99 -38.39
CA VAL A 327 4.29 -1.10 -39.04
C VAL A 327 3.74 -0.34 -40.22
N ASN A 328 2.67 -0.82 -40.88
CA ASN A 328 2.08 -0.20 -42.07
C ASN A 328 1.05 0.88 -41.74
N ASP A 329 0.20 0.62 -40.73
CA ASP A 329 -0.98 1.43 -40.41
C ASP A 329 -0.79 2.26 -39.12
N GLY A 330 0.23 1.95 -38.32
CA GLY A 330 0.45 2.57 -37.00
C GLY A 330 -0.54 2.05 -35.93
N TRP A 331 -0.81 2.86 -34.92
CA TRP A 331 -1.75 2.52 -33.84
C TRP A 331 -3.19 2.58 -34.31
N SER A 332 -3.97 1.54 -33.98
CA SER A 332 -5.41 1.49 -34.24
C SER A 332 -6.19 2.44 -33.28
N GLN A 333 -7.47 2.65 -33.59
CA GLN A 333 -8.33 3.35 -32.64
C GLN A 333 -8.62 2.47 -31.41
N PRO A 334 -8.75 3.06 -30.20
CA PRO A 334 -9.13 2.33 -29.00
C PRO A 334 -10.46 1.59 -29.13
N GLU A 335 -10.49 0.33 -28.67
CA GLU A 335 -11.69 -0.49 -28.51
C GLU A 335 -11.92 -0.75 -27.03
N GLN A 336 -13.17 -0.70 -26.55
CA GLN A 336 -13.48 -1.07 -25.16
C GLN A 336 -13.62 -2.60 -25.06
N VAL A 337 -12.85 -3.20 -24.13
CA VAL A 337 -12.85 -4.65 -23.86
C VAL A 337 -13.92 -5.03 -22.85
N SER A 338 -14.04 -4.29 -21.76
CA SER A 338 -15.12 -4.49 -20.77
C SER A 338 -16.46 -4.02 -21.33
N ALA A 339 -17.57 -4.56 -20.81
CA ALA A 339 -18.88 -4.14 -21.27
C ALA A 339 -19.21 -2.69 -20.85
N ASP A 340 -19.96 -1.95 -21.68
CA ASP A 340 -20.32 -0.55 -21.40
C ASP A 340 -21.08 -0.35 -20.08
N ALA A 341 -21.88 -1.35 -19.70
CA ALA A 341 -22.66 -1.34 -18.47
C ALA A 341 -21.95 -2.03 -17.29
N ALA A 342 -20.69 -2.49 -17.48
CA ALA A 342 -19.94 -3.12 -16.39
C ALA A 342 -19.71 -2.14 -15.24
N PRO A 343 -19.61 -2.60 -13.99
CA PRO A 343 -19.09 -1.81 -12.90
C PRO A 343 -17.61 -1.46 -13.13
N ASN A 344 -16.93 -0.89 -12.15
CA ASN A 344 -15.51 -0.59 -12.28
C ASN A 344 -14.70 -1.85 -12.62
N CYS A 345 -13.87 -1.75 -13.66
CA CYS A 345 -13.00 -2.80 -14.16
C CYS A 345 -11.55 -2.36 -14.00
N TRP A 346 -10.71 -3.23 -13.43
CA TRP A 346 -9.38 -2.89 -12.95
C TRP A 346 -8.31 -3.83 -13.49
N GLU A 347 -7.05 -3.35 -13.48
CA GLU A 347 -5.82 -4.11 -13.65
C GLU A 347 -5.84 -5.11 -14.81
N PRO A 348 -5.77 -4.64 -16.06
CA PRO A 348 -5.75 -5.53 -17.22
C PRO A 348 -4.47 -6.34 -17.30
N SER A 349 -4.58 -7.57 -17.75
CA SER A 349 -3.48 -8.44 -18.18
C SER A 349 -3.69 -8.91 -19.60
N LEU A 350 -2.61 -9.29 -20.28
CA LEU A 350 -2.63 -9.61 -21.71
C LEU A 350 -1.70 -10.78 -22.03
N THR A 351 -2.16 -11.69 -22.86
CA THR A 351 -1.33 -12.70 -23.54
C THR A 351 -1.80 -12.93 -24.95
N ILE A 352 -0.88 -13.42 -25.80
CA ILE A 352 -1.15 -13.81 -27.18
C ILE A 352 -0.93 -15.32 -27.31
N ASP A 353 -1.84 -16.04 -27.96
CA ASP A 353 -1.68 -17.47 -28.22
C ASP A 353 -0.89 -17.72 -29.54
N SER A 354 -0.60 -18.98 -29.86
CA SER A 354 0.18 -19.34 -31.06
C SER A 354 -0.56 -19.10 -32.38
N ASN A 355 -1.82 -18.72 -32.32
CA ASN A 355 -2.65 -18.35 -33.48
C ASN A 355 -2.89 -16.84 -33.55
N ASP A 356 -2.08 -16.04 -32.85
CA ASP A 356 -2.14 -14.57 -32.78
C ASP A 356 -3.48 -14.04 -32.23
N ASN A 357 -4.17 -14.84 -31.41
CA ASN A 357 -5.35 -14.37 -30.70
C ASN A 357 -4.95 -13.71 -29.38
N ALA A 358 -5.50 -12.54 -29.12
CA ALA A 358 -5.26 -11.82 -27.86
C ALA A 358 -6.26 -12.23 -26.79
N TYR A 359 -5.77 -12.50 -25.58
CA TYR A 359 -6.62 -12.76 -24.41
C TYR A 359 -6.32 -11.72 -23.34
N VAL A 360 -7.40 -11.06 -22.89
CA VAL A 360 -7.35 -9.99 -21.89
C VAL A 360 -8.05 -10.47 -20.63
N GLY A 361 -7.33 -10.42 -19.51
CA GLY A 361 -7.85 -10.66 -18.18
C GLY A 361 -8.03 -9.35 -17.43
N TRP A 362 -9.03 -9.25 -16.55
CA TRP A 362 -9.24 -8.13 -15.65
C TRP A 362 -10.08 -8.56 -14.44
N ASP A 363 -10.13 -7.71 -13.43
CA ASP A 363 -11.13 -7.86 -12.38
C ASP A 363 -12.16 -6.73 -12.40
N GLN A 364 -13.36 -6.97 -11.86
CA GLN A 364 -14.42 -5.99 -11.75
C GLN A 364 -15.17 -6.10 -10.43
N TYR A 365 -15.63 -4.97 -9.91
CA TYR A 365 -16.40 -4.95 -8.67
C TYR A 365 -17.87 -5.22 -8.93
N GLY A 366 -18.36 -6.38 -8.49
CA GLY A 366 -19.75 -6.82 -8.62
C GLY A 366 -20.54 -6.70 -7.31
N PRO A 367 -21.78 -7.17 -7.28
CA PRO A 367 -22.64 -7.08 -6.09
C PRO A 367 -22.10 -7.81 -4.85
N ASN A 368 -21.25 -8.81 -5.06
CA ASN A 368 -20.73 -9.64 -3.98
C ASN A 368 -19.24 -9.37 -3.66
N GLY A 369 -18.58 -8.52 -4.41
CA GLY A 369 -17.15 -8.22 -4.30
C GLY A 369 -16.47 -8.13 -5.66
N TYR A 370 -15.15 -8.34 -5.68
CA TYR A 370 -14.38 -8.39 -6.92
C TYR A 370 -14.46 -9.76 -7.55
N ASP A 371 -14.71 -9.80 -8.86
CA ASP A 371 -14.77 -10.99 -9.72
C ASP A 371 -13.72 -10.87 -10.83
N VAL A 372 -13.11 -11.99 -11.26
CA VAL A 372 -12.13 -12.00 -12.34
C VAL A 372 -12.71 -12.54 -13.65
N HIS A 373 -12.39 -11.85 -14.74
CA HIS A 373 -12.95 -12.08 -16.07
C HIS A 373 -11.85 -12.25 -17.12
N LEU A 374 -12.16 -13.03 -18.17
CA LEU A 374 -11.32 -13.26 -19.34
C LEU A 374 -12.11 -12.99 -20.61
N ARG A 375 -11.50 -12.32 -21.60
CA ARG A 375 -12.08 -12.13 -22.93
C ARG A 375 -11.04 -12.34 -24.02
N GLY A 376 -11.37 -13.14 -25.02
CA GLY A 376 -10.52 -13.38 -26.20
C GLY A 376 -10.92 -12.53 -27.38
N ARG A 377 -9.94 -11.99 -28.10
CA ARG A 377 -10.05 -11.42 -29.45
C ARG A 377 -9.55 -12.48 -30.43
N VAL A 378 -10.46 -13.30 -30.93
CA VAL A 378 -10.17 -14.48 -31.75
C VAL A 378 -10.46 -14.21 -33.21
N ASN A 379 -9.46 -14.37 -34.07
CA ASN A 379 -9.52 -14.00 -35.50
C ASN A 379 -9.95 -12.53 -35.70
N GLY A 380 -9.44 -11.63 -34.87
CA GLY A 380 -9.74 -10.21 -34.96
C GLY A 380 -11.08 -9.78 -34.35
N GLU A 381 -11.90 -10.67 -33.81
CA GLU A 381 -13.21 -10.38 -33.25
C GLU A 381 -13.28 -10.68 -31.73
N TRP A 382 -13.84 -9.77 -30.95
CA TRP A 382 -14.10 -9.98 -29.53
C TRP A 382 -15.17 -11.04 -29.29
N ARG A 383 -14.86 -12.07 -28.52
CA ARG A 383 -15.80 -13.08 -28.05
C ARG A 383 -16.53 -12.57 -26.78
N ALA A 384 -17.51 -13.32 -26.31
CA ALA A 384 -18.14 -13.04 -25.01
C ALA A 384 -17.13 -13.18 -23.87
N ALA A 385 -17.21 -12.30 -22.87
CA ALA A 385 -16.40 -12.43 -21.66
C ALA A 385 -16.81 -13.67 -20.85
N VAL A 386 -15.82 -14.31 -20.24
CA VAL A 386 -15.98 -15.47 -19.36
C VAL A 386 -15.65 -15.05 -17.94
N ALA A 387 -16.57 -15.24 -17.00
CA ALA A 387 -16.28 -15.13 -15.59
C ALA A 387 -15.39 -16.33 -15.18
N VAL A 388 -14.15 -16.05 -14.78
CA VAL A 388 -13.20 -17.08 -14.35
C VAL A 388 -13.49 -17.49 -12.91
N ALA A 389 -13.67 -16.51 -12.03
CA ALA A 389 -14.18 -16.67 -10.69
C ALA A 389 -15.12 -15.50 -10.38
N ALA A 390 -16.31 -15.83 -9.86
CA ALA A 390 -17.33 -14.86 -9.48
C ALA A 390 -18.11 -15.43 -8.28
N THR A 391 -17.46 -15.38 -7.12
CA THR A 391 -18.02 -15.92 -5.88
C THR A 391 -18.41 -14.78 -4.91
N ALA A 392 -18.72 -15.09 -3.67
CA ALA A 392 -18.91 -14.07 -2.64
C ALA A 392 -17.58 -13.61 -2.00
N ARG A 393 -16.46 -14.10 -2.52
CA ARG A 393 -15.11 -13.75 -2.06
C ARG A 393 -14.58 -12.58 -2.90
N MET A 394 -13.51 -11.97 -2.45
CA MET A 394 -12.75 -11.04 -3.28
C MET A 394 -11.83 -11.84 -4.20
N GLU A 395 -12.02 -11.78 -5.50
CA GLU A 395 -11.12 -12.31 -6.52
C GLU A 395 -10.60 -11.15 -7.40
N ALA A 396 -9.27 -10.93 -7.41
CA ALA A 396 -8.69 -9.77 -8.08
C ALA A 396 -7.30 -10.03 -8.66
N TYR A 397 -6.80 -9.09 -9.48
CA TYR A 397 -5.46 -9.10 -10.07
C TYR A 397 -5.20 -10.34 -10.93
N LEU A 398 -6.11 -10.61 -11.87
CA LEU A 398 -5.96 -11.71 -12.82
C LEU A 398 -4.79 -11.49 -13.76
N THR A 399 -3.90 -12.48 -13.84
CA THR A 399 -2.85 -12.54 -14.85
C THR A 399 -3.01 -13.74 -15.76
N VAL A 400 -2.53 -13.62 -17.00
CA VAL A 400 -2.77 -14.59 -18.07
C VAL A 400 -1.48 -14.92 -18.83
N ALA A 401 -1.30 -16.21 -19.21
CA ALA A 401 -0.24 -16.64 -20.11
C ALA A 401 -0.69 -17.80 -20.99
N ALA A 402 -0.42 -17.73 -22.29
CA ALA A 402 -0.68 -18.82 -23.24
C ALA A 402 0.45 -19.84 -23.22
N ASP A 403 0.10 -21.14 -23.27
CA ASP A 403 1.06 -22.22 -23.47
C ASP A 403 1.12 -22.68 -24.96
N ALA A 404 2.04 -23.56 -25.28
CA ALA A 404 2.24 -24.04 -26.65
C ALA A 404 1.08 -24.89 -27.23
N GLN A 405 0.05 -25.16 -26.46
CA GLN A 405 -1.17 -25.83 -26.89
C GLN A 405 -2.38 -24.87 -26.85
N ASP A 406 -2.15 -23.57 -26.84
CA ASP A 406 -3.14 -22.50 -26.79
C ASP A 406 -4.08 -22.56 -25.57
N ARG A 407 -3.61 -23.19 -24.49
CA ARG A 407 -4.30 -23.10 -23.20
C ARG A 407 -3.89 -21.81 -22.52
N ILE A 408 -4.87 -21.08 -22.00
CA ILE A 408 -4.61 -19.85 -21.27
C ILE A 408 -4.55 -20.18 -19.78
N TRP A 409 -3.38 -20.10 -19.21
CA TRP A 409 -3.12 -20.21 -17.79
C TRP A 409 -3.50 -18.89 -17.12
N LEU A 410 -4.19 -19.01 -16.00
CA LEU A 410 -4.84 -17.93 -15.27
C LEU A 410 -4.38 -18.01 -13.81
N ALA A 411 -3.96 -16.89 -13.26
CA ALA A 411 -3.68 -16.79 -11.83
C ALA A 411 -4.25 -15.48 -11.27
N TRP A 412 -4.87 -15.55 -10.11
CA TRP A 412 -5.42 -14.39 -9.40
C TRP A 412 -5.21 -14.54 -7.90
N HIS A 413 -5.29 -13.45 -7.16
CA HIS A 413 -5.38 -13.58 -5.72
C HIS A 413 -6.82 -13.47 -5.23
N GLU A 414 -7.10 -14.09 -4.10
CA GLU A 414 -8.40 -14.05 -3.43
C GLU A 414 -8.26 -13.71 -1.95
N SER A 415 -9.34 -13.12 -1.41
CA SER A 415 -9.51 -12.89 0.01
C SER A 415 -10.86 -13.42 0.48
N GLY A 416 -11.26 -13.14 1.73
CA GLY A 416 -12.51 -13.61 2.28
C GLY A 416 -13.75 -12.87 1.76
N VAL A 417 -14.92 -13.29 2.24
CA VAL A 417 -16.19 -12.63 1.97
C VAL A 417 -16.27 -11.27 2.64
N ASN A 418 -17.12 -10.37 2.15
CA ASN A 418 -17.30 -9.02 2.70
C ASN A 418 -15.96 -8.28 2.89
N TRP A 419 -15.10 -8.34 1.88
CA TRP A 419 -13.79 -7.74 1.92
C TRP A 419 -13.83 -6.23 2.17
N GLY A 420 -12.99 -5.76 3.07
CA GLY A 420 -12.89 -4.36 3.48
C GLY A 420 -13.98 -3.91 4.45
N LYS A 421 -15.00 -4.74 4.71
CA LYS A 421 -16.10 -4.42 5.63
C LYS A 421 -15.82 -4.92 7.03
N ASP A 422 -14.65 -4.60 7.54
CA ASP A 422 -14.18 -4.99 8.85
C ASP A 422 -14.73 -4.07 9.95
N TRP A 423 -14.20 -4.21 11.13
CA TRP A 423 -14.68 -3.64 12.37
C TRP A 423 -13.73 -2.54 12.88
N GLY A 424 -14.26 -1.67 13.74
CA GLY A 424 -13.49 -0.74 14.54
C GLY A 424 -13.66 -1.02 16.04
N TYR A 425 -12.73 -0.59 16.87
CA TYR A 425 -12.89 -0.60 18.31
C TYR A 425 -13.95 0.45 18.73
N PRO A 426 -14.86 0.21 19.68
CA PRO A 426 -14.99 -0.99 20.53
C PRO A 426 -16.05 -2.00 20.02
N PHE A 427 -16.39 -1.99 18.74
CA PHE A 427 -17.43 -2.85 18.19
C PHE A 427 -17.08 -4.33 18.27
N ASP A 428 -18.10 -5.17 18.32
CA ASP A 428 -17.93 -6.62 18.14
C ASP A 428 -17.46 -6.92 16.73
N ILE A 429 -16.49 -7.83 16.60
CA ILE A 429 -16.06 -8.31 15.30
C ILE A 429 -17.22 -9.04 14.63
N THR A 430 -17.51 -8.65 13.39
CA THR A 430 -18.46 -9.38 12.56
C THR A 430 -17.77 -10.62 11.99
N ALA A 431 -18.28 -11.82 12.32
CA ALA A 431 -17.61 -13.08 12.00
C ALA A 431 -17.42 -13.33 10.50
N ASN A 432 -18.22 -12.71 9.64
CA ASN A 432 -18.17 -12.84 8.19
C ASN A 432 -17.57 -11.61 7.49
N ALA A 433 -16.98 -10.67 8.20
CA ALA A 433 -16.23 -9.56 7.63
C ALA A 433 -14.77 -9.96 7.39
N THR A 434 -14.17 -9.40 6.36
CA THR A 434 -12.76 -9.60 6.03
C THR A 434 -12.08 -8.25 5.97
N GLY A 435 -11.08 -8.02 6.83
CA GLY A 435 -10.23 -6.85 6.76
C GLY A 435 -9.41 -6.82 5.47
N LEU A 436 -8.91 -5.65 5.09
CA LEU A 436 -8.19 -5.44 3.82
C LEU A 436 -7.05 -6.44 3.63
N TYR A 437 -6.35 -6.83 4.71
CA TYR A 437 -5.20 -7.74 4.68
C TYR A 437 -5.23 -8.87 5.70
N ASN A 438 -6.41 -9.38 6.01
CA ASN A 438 -6.52 -10.51 6.94
C ASN A 438 -6.14 -11.85 6.30
N SER A 439 -6.32 -12.00 5.00
CA SER A 439 -5.99 -13.22 4.26
C SER A 439 -5.82 -12.91 2.78
N ARG A 440 -4.81 -13.52 2.17
CA ARG A 440 -4.56 -13.49 0.73
C ARG A 440 -4.07 -14.86 0.27
N ASN A 441 -4.71 -15.41 -0.75
CA ASN A 441 -4.32 -16.66 -1.40
C ASN A 441 -4.16 -16.44 -2.91
N VAL A 442 -3.37 -17.28 -3.56
CA VAL A 442 -3.27 -17.32 -5.01
C VAL A 442 -4.00 -18.56 -5.55
N ARG A 443 -4.82 -18.36 -6.56
CA ARG A 443 -5.54 -19.40 -7.29
C ARG A 443 -5.03 -19.50 -8.71
N VAL A 444 -5.12 -20.72 -9.25
CA VAL A 444 -4.69 -21.03 -10.61
C VAL A 444 -5.76 -21.81 -11.34
N ALA A 445 -6.08 -21.38 -12.56
CA ALA A 445 -6.96 -22.08 -13.48
C ALA A 445 -6.37 -22.13 -14.89
N VAL A 446 -7.03 -22.87 -15.77
CA VAL A 446 -6.69 -23.01 -17.19
C VAL A 446 -7.96 -22.89 -18.01
N TYR A 447 -7.97 -21.96 -18.96
CA TYR A 447 -9.03 -21.88 -19.96
C TYR A 447 -8.59 -22.64 -21.21
N GLU A 448 -9.37 -23.67 -21.57
CA GLU A 448 -9.08 -24.56 -22.69
C GLU A 448 -10.38 -24.91 -23.40
N ASN A 449 -10.47 -24.67 -24.72
CA ASN A 449 -11.63 -25.03 -25.54
C ASN A 449 -13.01 -24.58 -24.98
N GLY A 450 -13.05 -23.34 -24.46
CA GLY A 450 -14.28 -22.77 -23.88
C GLY A 450 -14.63 -23.28 -22.48
N ARG A 451 -13.73 -23.99 -21.80
CA ARG A 451 -13.93 -24.55 -20.45
C ARG A 451 -12.86 -24.11 -19.48
N LEU A 452 -13.25 -23.90 -18.25
CA LEU A 452 -12.35 -23.63 -17.13
C LEU A 452 -11.98 -24.94 -16.43
N ARG A 453 -10.70 -25.14 -16.25
CA ARG A 453 -10.10 -26.31 -15.58
C ARG A 453 -9.09 -25.84 -14.55
N GLN A 454 -8.59 -26.71 -13.71
CA GLN A 454 -7.51 -26.43 -12.76
C GLN A 454 -6.51 -27.58 -12.69
N PRO A 455 -5.26 -27.34 -12.28
CA PRO A 455 -4.32 -28.41 -11.93
C PRO A 455 -4.91 -29.37 -10.90
N THR A 456 -4.60 -30.66 -11.02
CA THR A 456 -5.09 -31.69 -10.07
C THR A 456 -4.59 -31.44 -8.66
N GLN A 457 -3.37 -30.93 -8.50
CA GLN A 457 -2.89 -30.38 -7.23
C GLN A 457 -3.18 -28.87 -7.20
N ALA A 458 -3.96 -28.42 -6.24
CA ALA A 458 -4.20 -27.01 -6.01
C ALA A 458 -2.91 -26.27 -5.66
N PHE A 459 -2.75 -25.02 -6.13
CA PHE A 459 -1.54 -24.23 -5.96
C PHE A 459 -1.18 -24.03 -4.49
N GLU A 460 -2.16 -23.68 -3.67
CA GLU A 460 -1.99 -23.45 -2.24
C GLU A 460 -1.48 -24.66 -1.46
N ALA A 461 -1.67 -25.89 -1.97
CA ALA A 461 -1.17 -27.09 -1.34
C ALA A 461 0.38 -27.23 -1.38
N ALA A 462 1.02 -26.47 -2.25
CA ALA A 462 2.47 -26.40 -2.39
C ALA A 462 3.10 -25.21 -1.65
N MET A 463 2.27 -24.28 -1.13
CA MET A 463 2.76 -23.06 -0.47
C MET A 463 3.20 -23.35 0.98
N PRO A 464 4.34 -22.80 1.42
CA PRO A 464 4.84 -23.01 2.78
C PRO A 464 3.98 -22.29 3.80
N GLY A 465 3.74 -22.92 4.94
CA GLY A 465 3.13 -22.29 6.10
C GLY A 465 1.65 -21.96 6.00
N ALA A 466 0.96 -22.55 5.01
CA ALA A 466 -0.45 -22.30 4.76
C ALA A 466 -1.34 -22.93 5.83
N GLY A 467 -1.48 -22.25 6.97
CA GLY A 467 -2.60 -22.47 7.88
C GLY A 467 -3.81 -21.65 7.42
N PRO A 468 -5.05 -22.08 7.70
CA PRO A 468 -6.20 -21.26 7.39
C PRO A 468 -6.09 -19.87 8.06
N GLY A 469 -6.13 -18.80 7.29
CA GLY A 469 -6.14 -17.43 7.77
C GLY A 469 -4.78 -16.73 7.93
N ASP A 470 -3.66 -17.41 7.69
CA ASP A 470 -2.32 -16.80 7.81
C ASP A 470 -1.61 -16.68 6.44
N ASN A 471 -2.34 -16.80 5.35
CA ASN A 471 -1.79 -16.75 4.01
C ASN A 471 -1.75 -15.31 3.50
N PHE A 472 -0.58 -14.90 3.03
CA PHE A 472 -0.37 -13.59 2.44
C PHE A 472 0.39 -13.76 1.12
N TYR A 473 -0.31 -14.28 0.11
CA TYR A 473 0.17 -14.47 -1.25
C TYR A 473 -0.64 -13.61 -2.18
N GLU A 474 -0.02 -12.67 -2.87
CA GLU A 474 -0.75 -11.76 -3.74
C GLU A 474 0.05 -11.36 -4.98
N TYR A 475 -0.58 -10.58 -5.84
CA TYR A 475 -0.02 -10.10 -7.11
C TYR A 475 0.63 -11.23 -7.92
N PRO A 476 -0.11 -12.29 -8.23
CA PRO A 476 0.43 -13.37 -9.04
C PRO A 476 0.83 -12.86 -10.43
N GLN A 477 1.87 -13.47 -10.98
CA GLN A 477 2.28 -13.29 -12.36
C GLN A 477 2.50 -14.67 -12.95
N VAL A 478 1.70 -15.04 -13.95
CA VAL A 478 1.84 -16.33 -14.63
C VAL A 478 2.71 -16.19 -15.88
N ALA A 479 3.58 -17.16 -16.11
CA ALA A 479 4.40 -17.26 -17.32
C ALA A 479 4.56 -18.73 -17.73
N VAL A 480 4.96 -18.97 -18.97
CA VAL A 480 5.22 -20.33 -19.50
C VAL A 480 6.63 -20.38 -20.07
N ASP A 481 7.47 -21.29 -19.57
CA ASP A 481 8.85 -21.45 -20.06
C ASP A 481 8.92 -22.20 -21.41
N GLY A 482 10.11 -22.29 -21.98
CA GLY A 482 10.34 -22.94 -23.28
C GLY A 482 10.15 -24.47 -23.26
N GLN A 483 10.07 -25.09 -22.10
CA GLN A 483 9.68 -26.49 -21.91
C GLN A 483 8.18 -26.65 -21.67
N ASN A 484 7.42 -25.58 -21.90
CA ASN A 484 5.98 -25.53 -21.72
C ASN A 484 5.52 -25.79 -20.28
N ARG A 485 6.32 -25.35 -19.29
CA ARG A 485 5.92 -25.35 -17.88
C ARG A 485 5.29 -24.04 -17.51
N PRO A 486 4.09 -24.05 -16.94
CA PRO A 486 3.55 -22.85 -16.32
C PRO A 486 4.27 -22.57 -14.98
N TRP A 487 4.62 -21.33 -14.80
CA TRP A 487 5.16 -20.76 -13.59
C TRP A 487 4.18 -19.75 -13.04
N VAL A 488 4.09 -19.70 -11.70
CA VAL A 488 3.38 -18.64 -10.98
C VAL A 488 4.36 -18.00 -10.02
N PHE A 489 4.61 -16.72 -10.25
CA PHE A 489 5.35 -15.86 -9.34
C PHE A 489 4.36 -15.05 -8.52
N PHE A 490 4.68 -14.74 -7.27
CA PHE A 490 3.77 -14.03 -6.38
C PHE A 490 4.56 -13.28 -5.30
N ARG A 491 3.97 -12.21 -4.81
CA ARG A 491 4.45 -11.53 -3.61
C ARG A 491 4.01 -12.35 -2.39
N TYR A 492 4.95 -12.57 -1.50
CA TYR A 492 4.76 -13.32 -0.27
C TYR A 492 5.15 -12.46 0.93
N ARG A 493 4.21 -12.24 1.85
CA ARG A 493 4.50 -11.61 3.12
C ARG A 493 5.01 -12.65 4.09
N ARG A 494 6.23 -12.52 4.53
CA ARG A 494 6.82 -13.44 5.51
C ARG A 494 6.02 -13.39 6.81
N PRO A 495 5.50 -14.52 7.29
CA PRO A 495 4.78 -14.54 8.55
C PRO A 495 5.72 -14.19 9.69
N ALA A 496 5.31 -13.29 10.56
CA ALA A 496 5.90 -13.19 11.87
C ALA A 496 5.62 -14.50 12.61
N GLN A 497 6.62 -15.12 13.17
CA GLN A 497 6.47 -16.41 13.87
C GLN A 497 5.56 -16.35 15.12
N HIS A 498 5.15 -15.15 15.54
CA HIS A 498 4.22 -14.92 16.63
C HIS A 498 3.19 -13.86 16.22
N ASN A 499 1.93 -14.05 16.60
CA ASN A 499 0.79 -13.16 16.39
C ASN A 499 0.93 -11.80 17.13
N VAL A 500 1.96 -11.03 16.83
CA VAL A 500 2.24 -9.76 17.48
C VAL A 500 2.17 -8.66 16.42
N TYR A 501 0.97 -8.46 15.92
CA TYR A 501 0.65 -7.62 14.78
C TYR A 501 1.21 -6.19 14.84
N TRP A 502 1.41 -5.64 16.00
CA TRP A 502 1.71 -4.22 16.18
C TRP A 502 3.03 -3.95 16.91
N ARG A 503 3.89 -4.96 17.06
CA ARG A 503 5.12 -4.83 17.84
C ARG A 503 6.41 -4.83 17.05
N THR A 504 6.35 -5.28 15.79
CA THR A 504 7.51 -5.30 14.90
C THR A 504 7.09 -4.91 13.49
N PRO A 505 6.84 -3.62 13.24
CA PRO A 505 6.32 -3.12 11.97
C PRO A 505 7.09 -3.61 10.75
N ALA A 506 8.41 -3.60 10.82
CA ALA A 506 9.28 -4.05 9.74
C ALA A 506 9.02 -5.48 9.27
N HIS A 507 8.60 -6.38 10.16
CA HIS A 507 8.33 -7.78 9.79
C HIS A 507 7.05 -7.94 8.98
N HIS A 508 6.06 -7.10 9.20
CA HIS A 508 4.76 -7.18 8.55
C HIS A 508 4.74 -6.52 7.18
N ALA A 509 5.61 -5.54 6.98
CA ALA A 509 5.76 -4.84 5.70
C ALA A 509 6.85 -5.46 4.81
N LEU A 510 7.34 -6.66 5.13
CA LEU A 510 8.39 -7.32 4.38
C LEU A 510 7.79 -8.33 3.40
N TRP A 511 7.65 -7.90 2.16
CA TRP A 511 7.22 -8.74 1.06
C TRP A 511 8.42 -9.17 0.21
N GLU A 512 8.40 -10.41 -0.24
CA GLU A 512 9.40 -10.97 -1.16
C GLU A 512 8.71 -11.66 -2.32
N ILE A 513 9.38 -11.85 -3.43
CA ILE A 513 8.84 -12.56 -4.59
C ILE A 513 9.30 -14.00 -4.54
N GLN A 514 8.37 -14.91 -4.70
CA GLN A 514 8.63 -16.34 -4.85
C GLN A 514 8.01 -16.85 -6.14
N GLY A 515 8.57 -17.92 -6.71
CA GLY A 515 8.09 -18.56 -7.92
C GLY A 515 7.98 -20.07 -7.75
N SER A 516 6.91 -20.67 -8.29
CA SER A 516 6.69 -22.10 -8.33
C SER A 516 6.24 -22.52 -9.72
N TYR A 517 6.70 -23.68 -10.21
CA TYR A 517 6.29 -24.21 -11.51
C TYR A 517 5.47 -25.49 -11.34
N TYR A 518 4.63 -25.79 -12.33
CA TYR A 518 3.87 -27.02 -12.39
C TYR A 518 4.56 -28.03 -13.31
N ASP A 519 4.95 -29.19 -12.74
CA ASP A 519 5.67 -30.25 -13.46
C ASP A 519 4.76 -31.19 -14.27
N GLY A 520 3.50 -30.80 -14.43
CA GLY A 520 2.45 -31.60 -15.07
C GLY A 520 1.60 -32.39 -14.11
N ALA A 521 2.04 -32.62 -12.88
CA ALA A 521 1.30 -33.34 -11.84
C ALA A 521 1.22 -32.58 -10.52
N LYS A 522 2.27 -31.87 -10.17
CA LYS A 522 2.40 -31.12 -8.90
C LYS A 522 3.16 -29.82 -9.07
N TRP A 523 2.94 -28.90 -8.15
CA TRP A 523 3.72 -27.69 -8.01
C TRP A 523 5.05 -27.95 -7.31
N SER A 524 6.09 -27.27 -7.78
CA SER A 524 7.40 -27.29 -7.12
C SER A 524 7.35 -26.56 -5.78
N SER A 525 8.35 -26.77 -4.92
CA SER A 525 8.59 -25.87 -3.80
C SER A 525 8.87 -24.45 -4.34
N PRO A 526 8.27 -23.40 -3.74
CA PRO A 526 8.54 -22.04 -4.14
C PRO A 526 10.01 -21.66 -3.98
N GLN A 527 10.53 -20.89 -4.91
CA GLN A 527 11.89 -20.36 -4.92
C GLN A 527 11.88 -18.86 -4.71
N LEU A 528 12.76 -18.36 -3.85
CA LEU A 528 12.96 -16.94 -3.67
C LEU A 528 13.60 -16.30 -4.91
N ILE A 529 13.00 -15.25 -5.42
CA ILE A 529 13.64 -14.35 -6.38
C ILE A 529 14.66 -13.50 -5.60
N PRO A 530 15.94 -13.47 -6.03
CA PRO A 530 16.98 -12.78 -5.27
C PRO A 530 16.73 -11.28 -5.17
N TYR A 531 17.03 -10.69 -4.02
CA TYR A 531 16.92 -9.26 -3.73
C TYR A 531 15.51 -8.67 -3.99
N SER A 532 14.45 -9.43 -3.76
CA SER A 532 13.08 -9.07 -4.11
C SER A 532 12.26 -8.52 -2.94
N THR A 533 12.89 -8.23 -1.80
CA THR A 533 12.17 -7.61 -0.68
C THR A 533 11.72 -6.18 -1.03
N GLY A 534 10.55 -5.83 -0.55
CA GLY A 534 10.01 -4.50 -0.82
C GLY A 534 8.54 -4.36 -0.40
N ARG A 535 7.94 -3.26 -0.79
CA ARG A 535 6.50 -3.04 -0.65
C ARG A 535 5.71 -4.12 -1.39
N ASN A 536 4.47 -4.37 -0.98
CA ASN A 536 3.64 -5.39 -1.62
C ASN A 536 3.25 -5.03 -3.07
N ASP A 537 3.11 -3.74 -3.38
CA ASP A 537 2.71 -3.25 -4.70
C ASP A 537 3.86 -3.14 -5.72
N MET A 538 5.07 -3.50 -5.35
CA MET A 538 6.20 -3.62 -6.28
C MET A 538 5.98 -4.79 -7.23
N ARG A 539 5.65 -4.51 -8.49
CA ARG A 539 5.25 -5.51 -9.48
C ARG A 539 6.44 -6.28 -10.02
N PHE A 540 6.25 -7.57 -10.20
CA PHE A 540 7.17 -8.47 -10.88
C PHE A 540 6.73 -8.62 -12.33
N GLU A 541 7.65 -8.43 -13.24
CA GLU A 541 7.41 -8.62 -14.68
C GLU A 541 8.29 -9.72 -15.21
N VAL A 542 7.74 -10.56 -16.07
CA VAL A 542 8.43 -11.71 -16.62
C VAL A 542 8.04 -11.95 -18.07
N THR A 543 9.01 -12.30 -18.87
CA THR A 543 8.83 -12.68 -20.28
C THR A 543 9.64 -13.95 -20.57
N ARG A 544 9.39 -14.56 -21.73
CA ARG A 544 10.18 -15.68 -22.26
C ARG A 544 11.11 -15.14 -23.34
N ASP A 545 12.39 -15.45 -23.25
CA ASP A 545 13.34 -15.09 -24.30
C ASP A 545 13.28 -16.05 -25.50
N ALA A 546 13.99 -15.70 -26.58
CA ALA A 546 14.07 -16.50 -27.79
C ALA A 546 14.66 -17.91 -27.57
N GLY A 547 15.43 -18.09 -26.51
CA GLY A 547 15.96 -19.39 -26.05
C GLY A 547 14.98 -20.23 -25.24
N GLY A 548 13.84 -19.67 -24.88
CA GLY A 548 12.84 -20.32 -24.06
C GLY A 548 13.05 -20.15 -22.56
N GLU A 549 14.05 -19.39 -22.12
CA GLU A 549 14.28 -19.10 -20.70
C GLU A 549 13.38 -17.94 -20.25
N LEU A 550 12.96 -17.99 -18.99
CA LEU A 550 12.25 -16.87 -18.38
C LEU A 550 13.24 -15.77 -17.98
N VAL A 551 12.92 -14.56 -18.34
CA VAL A 551 13.65 -13.37 -17.94
C VAL A 551 12.71 -12.44 -17.19
N ALA A 552 13.14 -11.98 -16.04
CA ALA A 552 12.33 -11.16 -15.16
C ALA A 552 13.00 -9.84 -14.82
N ALA A 553 12.16 -8.84 -14.50
CA ALA A 553 12.57 -7.59 -13.89
C ALA A 553 11.66 -7.26 -12.71
N TRP A 554 12.23 -6.69 -11.66
CA TRP A 554 11.48 -6.33 -10.46
C TRP A 554 12.12 -5.16 -9.73
N PRO A 555 11.33 -4.26 -9.15
CA PRO A 555 11.81 -3.30 -8.21
C PRO A 555 11.98 -3.90 -6.82
N THR A 556 12.84 -3.29 -6.02
CA THR A 556 13.04 -3.56 -4.60
C THR A 556 13.39 -2.27 -3.88
N ASP A 557 12.84 -2.01 -2.72
CA ASP A 557 13.25 -0.89 -1.87
C ASP A 557 14.27 -1.30 -0.82
N ARG A 558 14.79 -2.54 -0.92
CA ARG A 558 15.81 -3.14 -0.07
C ARG A 558 15.49 -3.20 1.41
N ARG A 559 14.21 -2.99 1.78
CA ARG A 559 13.82 -3.14 3.19
C ARG A 559 14.19 -4.53 3.69
N ASN A 560 14.59 -4.59 4.93
CA ASN A 560 14.92 -5.83 5.61
C ASN A 560 14.54 -5.69 7.08
N PHE A 561 14.70 -6.75 7.86
CA PHE A 561 14.38 -6.74 9.30
C PHE A 561 15.10 -5.71 10.13
N ARG A 562 16.15 -5.09 9.63
CA ARG A 562 17.01 -4.16 10.35
C ARG A 562 16.93 -2.74 9.85
N ASP A 563 16.65 -2.58 8.55
CA ASP A 563 16.59 -1.30 7.86
C ASP A 563 15.29 -1.20 7.09
N PHE A 564 14.40 -0.36 7.57
CA PHE A 564 13.14 0.01 6.94
C PHE A 564 12.99 1.53 6.83
N VAL A 565 14.10 2.24 6.99
CA VAL A 565 14.21 3.69 6.92
C VAL A 565 15.17 4.05 5.79
N ASN A 566 14.84 5.09 5.02
CA ASN A 566 15.63 5.58 3.86
C ASN A 566 15.78 4.51 2.75
N MET A 567 14.69 3.92 2.37
CA MET A 567 14.67 2.88 1.36
C MET A 567 14.62 3.51 -0.02
N LEU A 568 15.67 3.26 -0.79
CA LEU A 568 15.78 3.73 -2.16
C LEU A 568 15.44 2.58 -3.10
N PRO A 569 14.31 2.62 -3.82
CA PRO A 569 13.95 1.57 -4.74
C PRO A 569 14.96 1.47 -5.90
N ASP A 570 15.34 0.25 -6.21
CA ASP A 570 16.17 -0.11 -7.34
C ASP A 570 15.51 -1.22 -8.15
N VAL A 571 15.82 -1.29 -9.44
CA VAL A 571 15.37 -2.34 -10.35
C VAL A 571 16.45 -3.39 -10.54
N PHE A 572 16.08 -4.65 -10.39
CA PHE A 572 16.88 -5.81 -10.75
C PHE A 572 16.25 -6.58 -11.89
N ALA A 573 17.09 -7.30 -12.63
CA ALA A 573 16.68 -8.24 -13.64
C ALA A 573 17.49 -9.52 -13.54
N ALA A 574 16.93 -10.65 -13.97
CA ALA A 574 17.65 -11.91 -14.07
C ALA A 574 17.04 -12.83 -15.12
N ARG A 575 17.87 -13.70 -15.69
CA ARG A 575 17.41 -14.97 -16.26
C ARG A 575 17.11 -15.91 -15.12
N LEU A 576 15.92 -16.48 -15.14
CA LEU A 576 15.49 -17.39 -14.09
C LEU A 576 15.91 -18.82 -14.48
N PRO A 577 16.59 -19.54 -13.59
CA PRO A 577 16.97 -20.91 -13.88
C PRO A 577 15.71 -21.78 -13.99
N SER A 578 15.64 -22.59 -15.04
CA SER A 578 14.55 -23.54 -15.26
C SER A 578 15.05 -24.99 -15.04
N PRO A 579 14.16 -25.89 -14.58
CA PRO A 579 14.50 -27.30 -14.47
C PRO A 579 14.82 -27.93 -15.84
N GLU A 580 15.69 -28.90 -15.88
CA GLU A 580 15.98 -29.63 -17.11
C GLU A 580 14.83 -30.57 -17.50
N GLY A 581 14.72 -30.88 -18.78
CA GLY A 581 13.81 -31.86 -19.35
C GLY A 581 12.46 -31.26 -19.78
N LEU A 582 11.78 -31.99 -20.66
CA LEU A 582 10.45 -31.60 -21.17
C LEU A 582 9.39 -31.72 -20.09
N ASN A 583 8.46 -30.78 -20.09
CA ASN A 583 7.30 -30.83 -19.21
C ASN A 583 6.26 -31.85 -19.76
N PRO A 584 5.76 -32.79 -18.96
CA PRO A 584 4.66 -33.65 -19.35
C PRO A 584 3.37 -32.83 -19.50
N SER A 585 2.42 -33.35 -20.27
CA SER A 585 1.09 -32.70 -20.37
C SER A 585 0.48 -32.52 -18.98
N PRO A 586 -0.05 -31.32 -18.65
CA PRO A 586 -0.58 -31.07 -17.33
C PRO A 586 -1.83 -31.92 -17.03
N GLN A 587 -1.85 -32.47 -15.84
CA GLN A 587 -3.03 -33.15 -15.31
C GLN A 587 -4.03 -32.09 -14.81
N LEU A 588 -5.13 -31.99 -15.52
CA LEU A 588 -6.16 -30.99 -15.25
C LEU A 588 -7.49 -31.65 -14.88
N THR A 589 -8.21 -31.03 -13.96
CA THR A 589 -9.57 -31.38 -13.58
C THR A 589 -10.52 -30.18 -13.80
N GLU A 590 -11.81 -30.37 -13.64
CA GLU A 590 -12.78 -29.28 -13.68
C GLU A 590 -12.48 -28.25 -12.58
N LEU A 591 -12.61 -26.97 -12.89
CA LEU A 591 -12.41 -25.89 -11.91
C LEU A 591 -13.42 -26.01 -10.77
N ARG A 592 -12.92 -25.97 -9.54
CA ARG A 592 -13.73 -25.95 -8.32
C ARG A 592 -13.27 -24.79 -7.47
N LEU A 593 -14.11 -23.78 -7.36
CA LEU A 593 -13.89 -22.66 -6.46
C LEU A 593 -14.25 -23.08 -5.03
N PRO A 594 -13.52 -22.60 -4.02
CA PRO A 594 -13.84 -22.91 -2.63
C PRO A 594 -15.19 -22.33 -2.24
N PRO A 595 -15.89 -22.92 -1.25
CA PRO A 595 -17.09 -22.32 -0.71
C PRO A 595 -16.79 -20.94 -0.10
N ALA A 596 -17.82 -20.10 -0.06
CA ALA A 596 -17.72 -18.85 0.65
C ALA A 596 -17.63 -19.12 2.16
N GLU A 597 -16.45 -18.95 2.71
CA GLU A 597 -16.19 -19.09 4.15
C GLU A 597 -15.77 -17.73 4.73
N PRO A 598 -16.19 -17.40 5.95
CA PRO A 598 -15.73 -16.18 6.61
C PRO A 598 -14.21 -16.24 6.85
N ALA A 599 -13.57 -15.08 6.78
CA ALA A 599 -12.18 -14.97 7.17
C ALA A 599 -12.04 -15.29 8.66
N ARG A 600 -10.88 -15.88 9.03
CA ARG A 600 -10.58 -16.15 10.42
C ARG A 600 -10.42 -14.82 11.18
N GLN A 601 -11.19 -14.66 12.23
CA GLN A 601 -11.15 -13.47 13.08
C GLN A 601 -10.13 -13.59 14.22
N PRO A 602 -9.61 -12.48 14.75
CA PRO A 602 -8.73 -12.49 15.89
C PRO A 602 -9.40 -13.17 17.09
N PRO A 603 -8.70 -14.08 17.80
CA PRO A 603 -9.35 -14.94 18.82
C PRO A 603 -9.77 -14.22 20.10
N ASN A 604 -9.39 -12.97 20.29
CA ASN A 604 -9.50 -12.27 21.58
C ASN A 604 -10.65 -11.28 21.68
N ARG A 605 -11.56 -11.25 20.69
CA ARG A 605 -12.73 -10.34 20.70
C ARG A 605 -14.05 -11.12 20.61
N PRO A 606 -15.14 -10.63 21.20
CA PRO A 606 -16.46 -11.17 20.96
C PRO A 606 -16.78 -11.16 19.47
N GLN A 607 -17.32 -12.25 18.97
CA GLN A 607 -17.70 -12.40 17.57
C GLN A 607 -19.21 -12.41 17.43
N ARG A 608 -19.72 -11.69 16.42
CA ARG A 608 -21.10 -11.77 16.00
C ARG A 608 -21.26 -12.93 15.01
N GLU A 609 -22.08 -13.92 15.37
CA GLU A 609 -22.39 -15.02 14.45
C GLU A 609 -23.29 -14.52 13.32
N MET A 610 -22.82 -14.69 12.07
CA MET A 610 -23.54 -14.37 10.83
C MET A 610 -23.25 -15.46 9.80
N ALA A 611 -24.19 -15.65 8.85
CA ALA A 611 -23.93 -16.53 7.72
C ALA A 611 -22.80 -15.95 6.85
N ALA A 612 -21.96 -16.81 6.27
CA ALA A 612 -20.81 -16.39 5.48
C ALA A 612 -21.15 -15.40 4.34
N THR A 613 -22.31 -15.56 3.73
CA THR A 613 -22.77 -14.71 2.62
C THR A 613 -23.73 -13.59 3.04
N GLU A 614 -23.99 -13.43 4.34
CA GLU A 614 -24.84 -12.35 4.83
C GLU A 614 -24.08 -11.02 4.73
N PRO A 615 -24.67 -9.95 4.17
CA PRO A 615 -24.01 -8.65 4.13
C PRO A 615 -23.79 -8.09 5.54
N VAL A 616 -22.61 -7.54 5.77
CA VAL A 616 -22.27 -6.87 7.05
C VAL A 616 -23.13 -5.63 7.27
N HIS A 617 -23.34 -4.89 6.17
CA HIS A 617 -24.18 -3.69 6.12
C HIS A 617 -25.28 -3.89 5.07
N PRO A 618 -26.42 -4.49 5.44
CA PRO A 618 -27.42 -4.97 4.46
C PRO A 618 -28.10 -3.85 3.66
N ASN A 619 -28.18 -2.64 4.19
CA ASN A 619 -28.81 -1.48 3.56
C ASN A 619 -27.82 -0.44 3.07
N GLU A 620 -26.52 -0.71 3.10
CA GLU A 620 -25.45 0.28 2.86
C GLU A 620 -25.65 1.06 1.54
N ALA A 621 -26.00 0.37 0.45
CA ALA A 621 -26.20 1.03 -0.83
C ALA A 621 -27.35 2.07 -0.79
N GLN A 622 -28.45 1.74 -0.11
CA GLN A 622 -29.58 2.64 0.06
C GLN A 622 -29.25 3.81 1.01
N ASP A 623 -28.54 3.53 2.09
CA ASP A 623 -28.14 4.54 3.08
C ASP A 623 -27.17 5.55 2.47
N VAL A 624 -26.22 5.07 1.63
CA VAL A 624 -25.31 5.94 0.86
C VAL A 624 -26.07 6.78 -0.16
N GLU A 625 -27.07 6.22 -0.85
CA GLU A 625 -27.92 6.97 -1.78
C GLU A 625 -28.70 8.05 -1.06
N SER A 626 -29.28 7.75 0.11
CA SER A 626 -29.98 8.73 0.95
C SER A 626 -29.08 9.92 1.33
N ILE A 627 -27.84 9.66 1.74
CA ILE A 627 -26.85 10.74 2.02
C ILE A 627 -26.58 11.58 0.77
N ARG A 628 -26.36 10.96 -0.39
CA ARG A 628 -26.05 11.66 -1.65
C ARG A 628 -27.24 12.48 -2.18
N ASP A 629 -28.45 12.03 -1.91
CA ASP A 629 -29.69 12.70 -2.33
C ASP A 629 -30.08 13.83 -1.41
N TYR A 630 -29.62 13.83 -0.15
CA TYR A 630 -29.93 14.88 0.80
C TYR A 630 -29.37 16.22 0.36
N VAL A 631 -30.21 17.24 0.40
CA VAL A 631 -29.85 18.62 0.03
C VAL A 631 -30.04 19.55 1.21
N TYR A 632 -28.94 20.15 1.60
CA TYR A 632 -28.87 21.12 2.69
C TYR A 632 -29.08 22.53 2.09
N GLU A 633 -30.30 23.07 2.13
CA GLU A 633 -30.59 24.43 1.60
C GLU A 633 -30.47 25.47 2.71
N VAL A 634 -29.54 26.42 2.58
CA VAL A 634 -29.28 27.48 3.54
C VAL A 634 -29.08 28.82 2.83
N ASN A 635 -29.88 29.83 3.16
CA ASN A 635 -29.77 31.18 2.63
C ASN A 635 -29.69 31.24 1.08
N GLY A 636 -30.40 30.33 0.40
CA GLY A 636 -30.45 30.27 -1.07
C GLY A 636 -29.27 29.55 -1.72
N LYS A 637 -28.36 28.97 -0.95
CA LYS A 637 -27.30 28.06 -1.40
C LYS A 637 -27.72 26.63 -1.13
N ARG A 638 -27.17 25.71 -1.95
CA ARG A 638 -27.40 24.28 -1.84
C ARG A 638 -26.09 23.56 -1.54
N TYR A 639 -26.08 22.81 -0.48
CA TYR A 639 -24.96 21.94 -0.10
C TYR A 639 -25.40 20.49 -0.14
N LYS A 640 -24.47 19.61 -0.43
CA LYS A 640 -24.62 18.15 -0.30
C LYS A 640 -23.73 17.64 0.80
N ILE A 641 -24.06 16.48 1.32
CA ILE A 641 -23.19 15.74 2.24
C ILE A 641 -22.26 14.88 1.38
N TYR A 642 -20.95 15.05 1.55
CA TYR A 642 -19.92 14.20 0.98
C TYR A 642 -19.31 13.35 2.09
N ARG A 643 -19.35 12.05 1.89
CA ARG A 643 -18.92 11.04 2.85
C ARG A 643 -17.52 10.57 2.50
N GLY A 644 -16.59 10.63 3.46
CA GLY A 644 -15.22 10.24 3.23
C GLY A 644 -14.45 9.88 4.49
N ASP A 645 -13.15 9.75 4.32
CA ASP A 645 -12.18 9.48 5.38
C ASP A 645 -10.97 10.40 5.21
N MET A 646 -10.55 11.07 6.28
CA MET A 646 -9.43 12.02 6.26
C MET A 646 -8.23 11.56 7.11
N HIS A 647 -8.24 10.33 7.56
CA HIS A 647 -7.15 9.73 8.32
C HIS A 647 -7.06 8.24 7.97
N ARG A 648 -6.16 7.92 7.04
CA ARG A 648 -6.00 6.54 6.57
C ARG A 648 -4.54 6.24 6.28
N HIS A 649 -4.07 5.07 6.73
CA HIS A 649 -2.76 4.54 6.43
C HIS A 649 -2.80 3.44 5.36
N THR A 650 -1.66 3.20 4.74
CA THR A 650 -1.39 2.06 3.88
C THR A 650 -0.06 1.41 4.29
N GLU A 651 0.41 0.42 3.55
CA GLU A 651 1.71 -0.21 3.81
C GLU A 651 2.93 0.73 3.71
N ILE A 652 2.77 1.96 3.20
CA ILE A 652 3.81 2.99 3.20
C ILE A 652 4.09 3.46 4.62
N SER A 653 3.07 3.56 5.46
CA SER A 653 3.25 3.82 6.88
C SER A 653 3.95 2.65 7.55
N TRP A 654 4.86 2.96 8.48
CA TRP A 654 5.63 1.95 9.21
C TRP A 654 4.77 0.96 10.00
N ASP A 655 3.54 1.30 10.33
CA ASP A 655 2.55 0.52 11.07
C ASP A 655 1.33 0.10 10.25
N GLY A 656 1.29 0.47 8.97
CA GLY A 656 0.16 0.22 8.05
C GLY A 656 0.08 -1.19 7.46
N TYR A 657 0.70 -2.17 8.05
CA TYR A 657 0.83 -3.54 7.52
C TYR A 657 -0.50 -4.31 7.32
N ASN A 658 -1.57 -3.90 7.97
CA ASN A 658 -2.91 -4.48 7.81
C ASN A 658 -3.85 -3.60 6.97
N ASP A 659 -3.37 -2.47 6.47
CA ASP A 659 -4.19 -1.48 5.80
C ASP A 659 -4.21 -1.62 4.27
N GLY A 660 -3.33 -2.44 3.76
CA GLY A 660 -3.27 -2.69 2.34
C GLY A 660 -2.31 -1.82 1.55
N SER A 661 -2.14 -2.13 0.28
CA SER A 661 -1.42 -1.27 -0.64
C SER A 661 -2.20 0.02 -0.88
N THR A 662 -1.50 1.06 -1.30
CA THR A 662 -2.13 2.32 -1.70
C THR A 662 -3.19 2.09 -2.80
N GLU A 663 -2.90 1.24 -3.78
CA GLU A 663 -3.86 0.91 -4.86
C GLU A 663 -5.11 0.21 -4.33
N ASP A 664 -4.96 -0.81 -3.49
CA ASP A 664 -6.09 -1.51 -2.87
C ASP A 664 -6.93 -0.58 -1.99
N THR A 665 -6.28 0.34 -1.28
CA THR A 665 -6.99 1.32 -0.44
C THR A 665 -7.85 2.26 -1.28
N TYR A 666 -7.37 2.76 -2.43
CA TYR A 666 -8.20 3.55 -3.33
C TYR A 666 -9.34 2.73 -3.96
N ARG A 667 -9.06 1.52 -4.41
CA ARG A 667 -10.09 0.62 -4.95
C ARG A 667 -11.15 0.31 -3.90
N TYR A 668 -10.73 0.01 -2.68
CA TYR A 668 -11.62 -0.17 -1.55
C TYR A 668 -12.49 1.07 -1.29
N ALA A 669 -11.90 2.26 -1.27
CA ALA A 669 -12.62 3.51 -1.03
C ALA A 669 -13.66 3.78 -2.12
N ILE A 670 -13.32 3.54 -3.39
CA ILE A 670 -14.22 3.73 -4.53
C ILE A 670 -15.34 2.69 -4.54
N ASP A 671 -15.01 1.43 -4.40
CA ASP A 671 -15.92 0.30 -4.67
C ASP A 671 -16.59 -0.21 -3.38
N ALA A 672 -15.83 -0.77 -2.45
CA ALA A 672 -16.38 -1.45 -1.28
C ALA A 672 -16.95 -0.48 -0.24
N ALA A 673 -16.28 0.64 0.02
CA ALA A 673 -16.74 1.68 0.93
C ALA A 673 -17.61 2.73 0.25
N SER A 674 -17.57 2.83 -1.09
CA SER A 674 -18.37 3.80 -1.87
C SER A 674 -18.26 5.24 -1.35
N LEU A 675 -17.04 5.66 -0.98
CA LEU A 675 -16.76 7.02 -0.49
C LEU A 675 -16.84 8.04 -1.63
N ASP A 676 -17.06 9.30 -1.27
CA ASP A 676 -17.02 10.42 -2.20
C ASP A 676 -15.63 11.08 -2.24
N PHE A 677 -14.84 10.92 -1.16
CA PHE A 677 -13.46 11.37 -1.06
C PHE A 677 -12.68 10.54 -0.04
N ILE A 678 -11.36 10.61 -0.12
CA ILE A 678 -10.44 10.07 0.89
C ILE A 678 -9.16 10.91 0.93
N ALA A 679 -8.54 11.02 2.11
CA ALA A 679 -7.16 11.43 2.25
C ALA A 679 -6.36 10.29 2.86
N ILE A 680 -5.42 9.73 2.10
CA ILE A 680 -4.42 8.81 2.63
C ILE A 680 -3.34 9.67 3.29
N THR A 681 -3.10 9.44 4.57
CA THR A 681 -2.25 10.28 5.44
C THR A 681 -1.16 9.45 6.08
N GLU A 682 -0.19 9.02 5.27
CA GLU A 682 0.96 8.25 5.73
C GLU A 682 1.80 9.02 6.73
N HIS A 683 2.39 8.34 7.69
CA HIS A 683 3.35 8.96 8.61
C HIS A 683 4.52 9.60 7.86
N ASN A 684 4.83 10.84 8.14
CA ASN A 684 5.95 11.56 7.54
C ASN A 684 7.31 11.28 8.20
N PHE A 685 7.43 10.16 8.87
CA PHE A 685 8.70 9.67 9.41
C PHE A 685 8.81 8.15 9.19
N GLY A 686 10.03 7.64 9.29
CA GLY A 686 10.28 6.21 9.11
C GLY A 686 10.46 5.85 7.65
N VAL A 687 9.43 5.34 7.00
CA VAL A 687 9.51 4.84 5.62
C VAL A 687 9.15 5.86 4.55
N MET A 688 8.33 6.87 4.87
CA MET A 688 7.94 7.87 3.90
C MET A 688 9.07 8.86 3.61
N ASP A 689 9.60 8.82 2.43
CA ASP A 689 10.59 9.76 1.91
C ASP A 689 10.00 10.68 0.81
N GLU A 690 10.85 11.42 0.13
CA GLU A 690 10.44 12.33 -0.94
C GLU A 690 9.82 11.58 -2.13
N TYR A 691 10.31 10.38 -2.44
CA TYR A 691 9.74 9.54 -3.51
C TYR A 691 8.38 8.97 -3.13
N ASP A 692 8.22 8.46 -1.92
CA ASP A 692 6.93 7.94 -1.45
C ASP A 692 5.88 9.05 -1.37
N TRP A 693 6.26 10.26 -0.95
CA TRP A 693 5.37 11.43 -1.02
C TRP A 693 5.01 11.81 -2.45
N TRP A 694 5.98 11.82 -3.37
CA TRP A 694 5.75 12.04 -4.79
C TRP A 694 4.77 11.01 -5.37
N ARG A 695 4.97 9.76 -5.04
CA ARG A 695 4.13 8.64 -5.45
C ARG A 695 2.72 8.72 -4.88
N SER A 696 2.57 9.07 -3.59
CA SER A 696 1.26 9.29 -2.95
C SER A 696 0.46 10.39 -3.67
N GLN A 697 1.09 11.52 -4.01
CA GLN A 697 0.45 12.57 -4.79
C GLN A 697 0.04 12.11 -6.20
N LYS A 698 0.78 11.21 -6.80
CA LYS A 698 0.48 10.60 -8.10
C LYS A 698 -0.83 9.81 -8.04
N PHE A 699 -0.97 8.97 -7.03
CA PHE A 699 -2.17 8.16 -6.83
C PHE A 699 -3.43 9.01 -6.58
N VAL A 700 -3.31 10.11 -5.87
CA VAL A 700 -4.41 11.08 -5.70
C VAL A 700 -4.96 11.57 -7.04
N ASP A 701 -4.11 11.75 -8.05
CA ASP A 701 -4.54 12.17 -9.38
C ASP A 701 -5.02 10.98 -10.24
N ILE A 702 -4.35 9.82 -10.16
CA ILE A 702 -4.69 8.61 -10.92
C ILE A 702 -6.07 8.06 -10.53
N PHE A 703 -6.39 8.07 -9.25
CA PHE A 703 -7.65 7.52 -8.74
C PHE A 703 -8.78 8.55 -8.63
N ARG A 704 -8.62 9.74 -9.19
CA ARG A 704 -9.71 10.69 -9.29
C ARG A 704 -10.74 10.27 -10.34
N VAL A 705 -11.96 9.94 -9.93
CA VAL A 705 -13.04 9.51 -10.82
C VAL A 705 -14.03 10.67 -11.06
N GLY A 706 -13.62 11.63 -11.85
CA GLY A 706 -14.42 12.82 -12.13
C GLY A 706 -14.84 13.57 -10.87
N ALA A 707 -16.13 13.76 -10.70
CA ALA A 707 -16.75 14.32 -9.49
C ALA A 707 -17.39 13.25 -8.59
N SER A 708 -17.37 11.97 -8.95
CA SER A 708 -17.94 10.90 -8.12
C SER A 708 -17.00 10.48 -6.98
N PHE A 709 -15.68 10.59 -7.21
CA PHE A 709 -14.68 10.32 -6.19
C PHE A 709 -13.50 11.29 -6.33
N VAL A 710 -13.23 12.05 -5.27
CA VAL A 710 -12.23 13.14 -5.27
C VAL A 710 -11.23 12.94 -4.13
N PRO A 711 -10.12 12.22 -4.36
CA PRO A 711 -9.10 12.07 -3.32
C PRO A 711 -8.40 13.41 -3.03
N LEU A 712 -7.98 13.57 -1.78
CA LEU A 712 -7.27 14.73 -1.27
C LEU A 712 -5.78 14.42 -1.07
N PHE A 713 -4.92 15.41 -1.25
CA PHE A 713 -3.51 15.31 -0.94
C PHE A 713 -3.29 15.43 0.56
N GLY A 714 -2.60 14.49 1.17
CA GLY A 714 -2.35 14.54 2.60
C GLY A 714 -1.22 13.64 3.08
N TYR A 715 -0.73 13.95 4.26
CA TYR A 715 0.16 13.09 5.04
C TYR A 715 -0.05 13.35 6.53
N GLU A 716 0.36 12.42 7.37
CA GLU A 716 0.35 12.62 8.82
C GLU A 716 1.69 13.18 9.31
N ARG A 717 1.63 14.32 9.98
CA ARG A 717 2.74 14.85 10.75
C ARG A 717 2.75 14.23 12.15
N SER A 718 3.60 13.24 12.35
CA SER A 718 3.60 12.39 13.53
C SER A 718 4.63 12.89 14.55
N VAL A 719 4.25 13.87 15.32
CA VAL A 719 5.05 14.44 16.41
C VAL A 719 4.42 14.09 17.75
N PRO A 720 5.15 13.53 18.73
CA PRO A 720 4.56 13.12 19.99
C PRO A 720 4.03 14.31 20.82
N TYR A 721 3.24 13.97 21.85
CA TYR A 721 2.80 14.92 22.87
C TYR A 721 3.97 15.79 23.41
N PRO A 722 3.80 17.06 23.70
CA PRO A 722 2.52 17.80 23.77
C PRO A 722 2.09 18.46 22.46
N ASN A 723 2.90 18.43 21.42
CA ASN A 723 2.55 19.02 20.15
C ASN A 723 1.53 18.15 19.40
N GLY A 724 1.76 16.83 19.29
CA GLY A 724 0.82 15.82 18.83
C GLY A 724 0.80 15.61 17.32
N HIS A 725 0.19 14.47 16.95
CA HIS A 725 -0.03 14.08 15.57
C HIS A 725 -1.09 14.97 14.90
N ARG A 726 -0.91 15.22 13.62
CA ARG A 726 -1.84 16.01 12.81
C ARG A 726 -1.88 15.51 11.38
N ASN A 727 -3.06 15.23 10.88
CA ASN A 727 -3.24 15.03 9.45
C ASN A 727 -3.16 16.37 8.73
N VAL A 728 -2.30 16.44 7.73
CA VAL A 728 -2.08 17.64 6.91
C VAL A 728 -2.74 17.42 5.56
N ILE A 729 -3.68 18.28 5.19
CA ILE A 729 -4.43 18.22 3.92
C ILE A 729 -4.10 19.42 3.07
N PHE A 730 -3.83 19.16 1.78
CA PHE A 730 -3.52 20.19 0.79
C PHE A 730 -4.62 20.28 -0.27
N PRO A 731 -5.02 21.49 -0.69
CA PRO A 731 -5.92 21.65 -1.82
C PRO A 731 -5.25 21.33 -3.15
N TYR A 732 -3.92 21.46 -3.24
CA TYR A 732 -3.14 21.33 -4.47
C TYR A 732 -1.92 20.43 -4.27
N ARG A 733 -1.48 19.84 -5.36
CA ARG A 733 -0.25 19.05 -5.44
C ARG A 733 1.01 19.93 -5.37
N GLY A 734 2.13 19.33 -4.95
CA GLY A 734 3.46 19.93 -5.08
C GLY A 734 4.00 20.59 -3.81
N ALA A 735 3.30 20.52 -2.68
CA ALA A 735 3.89 20.88 -1.40
C ALA A 735 4.98 19.86 -1.04
N PRO A 736 6.17 20.30 -0.58
CA PRO A 736 7.20 19.39 -0.13
C PRO A 736 6.80 18.75 1.21
N LEU A 737 7.27 17.56 1.47
CA LEU A 737 7.13 16.94 2.78
C LEU A 737 7.84 17.81 3.85
N LEU A 738 7.15 18.11 4.94
CA LEU A 738 7.80 18.79 6.06
C LEU A 738 8.60 17.76 6.87
N ASP A 739 9.93 17.85 6.75
CA ASP A 739 10.84 16.95 7.43
C ASP A 739 10.64 17.02 8.95
N VAL A 740 10.42 15.88 9.57
CA VAL A 740 10.50 15.66 11.01
C VAL A 740 11.69 14.74 11.25
N GLN A 741 12.56 15.10 12.18
CA GLN A 741 13.73 14.29 12.48
C GLN A 741 13.30 12.91 12.95
N HIS A 742 13.97 11.88 12.45
CA HIS A 742 13.72 10.50 12.81
C HIS A 742 13.80 10.31 14.33
N TYR A 743 12.81 9.65 14.86
CA TYR A 743 12.81 9.16 16.21
C TYR A 743 13.80 7.99 16.31
N GLU A 744 14.83 8.12 17.13
CA GLU A 744 15.75 7.00 17.40
C GLU A 744 15.10 6.01 18.36
N TRP A 745 14.35 5.08 17.81
CA TRP A 745 13.71 3.98 18.53
C TRP A 745 14.68 3.17 19.41
N ASN A 746 15.96 3.15 19.02
CA ASN A 746 17.00 2.36 19.67
C ASN A 746 17.54 2.94 20.96
N THR A 747 17.41 4.22 21.18
CA THR A 747 18.02 4.90 22.35
C THR A 747 16.98 5.34 23.38
N GLY A 748 15.70 5.33 23.06
CA GLY A 748 14.66 5.93 23.89
C GLY A 748 14.81 7.43 24.10
N GLN A 749 15.79 8.04 23.45
CA GLN A 749 15.97 9.48 23.44
C GLN A 749 15.10 10.05 22.33
N ASP A 750 14.20 10.91 22.72
CA ASP A 750 13.50 11.77 21.82
C ASP A 750 14.50 12.75 21.23
N THR A 751 15.06 12.39 20.05
CA THR A 751 15.96 13.27 19.30
C THR A 751 15.19 14.35 18.56
N PHE A 752 13.85 14.32 18.62
CA PHE A 752 13.06 15.46 18.23
C PHE A 752 13.50 16.66 19.05
N ALA A 753 14.36 17.44 18.48
CA ALA A 753 14.47 18.80 18.95
C ALA A 753 13.08 19.44 18.75
N TYR A 754 12.19 19.22 19.71
CA TYR A 754 10.85 19.83 19.81
C TYR A 754 10.94 21.33 19.48
N THR A 755 12.06 21.95 19.86
CA THR A 755 12.42 23.32 19.55
C THR A 755 12.71 23.60 18.05
N ARG A 756 13.06 22.62 17.22
CA ARG A 756 13.37 22.82 15.78
C ARG A 756 12.14 22.67 14.89
N GLN A 757 11.15 21.91 15.33
CA GLN A 757 9.90 21.63 14.64
C GLN A 757 8.72 22.41 15.27
N GLY A 758 9.04 23.47 16.01
CA GLY A 758 8.07 24.24 16.78
C GLY A 758 6.82 24.61 15.98
N PRO A 759 5.69 24.81 16.66
CA PRO A 759 4.39 25.09 16.04
C PRO A 759 4.44 26.25 15.05
N GLU A 760 5.23 27.29 15.33
CA GLU A 760 5.37 28.45 14.45
C GLU A 760 5.89 28.07 13.05
N ARG A 761 6.89 27.19 12.95
CA ARG A 761 7.40 26.72 11.66
C ARG A 761 6.35 25.89 10.93
N PHE A 762 5.64 25.04 11.65
CA PHE A 762 4.58 24.21 11.10
C PHE A 762 3.42 25.06 10.57
N PHE A 763 2.90 25.98 11.36
CA PHE A 763 1.81 26.86 10.96
C PHE A 763 2.22 27.79 9.80
N ALA A 764 3.46 28.30 9.78
CA ALA A 764 3.98 29.04 8.64
C ALA A 764 4.04 28.20 7.36
N TYR A 765 4.42 26.94 7.46
CA TYR A 765 4.40 26.01 6.34
C TYR A 765 2.96 25.76 5.84
N LEU A 766 1.99 25.50 6.72
CA LEU A 766 0.59 25.31 6.35
C LEU A 766 0.05 26.53 5.59
N ARG A 767 0.29 27.76 6.07
CA ARG A 767 -0.12 28.99 5.38
C ARG A 767 0.51 29.12 4.00
N LYS A 768 1.82 28.85 3.92
CA LYS A 768 2.55 28.94 2.65
C LYS A 768 1.95 28.04 1.56
N TYR A 769 1.56 26.83 1.92
CA TYR A 769 1.01 25.86 0.98
C TYR A 769 -0.53 25.77 0.99
N LYS A 770 -1.18 26.71 1.68
CA LYS A 770 -2.64 26.72 1.84
C LYS A 770 -3.18 25.40 2.39
N ALA A 771 -2.40 24.73 3.19
CA ALA A 771 -2.76 23.48 3.84
C ALA A 771 -3.55 23.74 5.12
N ILE A 772 -4.23 22.69 5.58
CA ILE A 772 -4.87 22.66 6.88
C ILE A 772 -4.31 21.46 7.66
N ALA A 773 -4.34 21.55 8.98
CA ALA A 773 -3.97 20.45 9.86
C ALA A 773 -5.16 20.07 10.74
N MET A 774 -5.27 18.80 11.03
CA MET A 774 -6.32 18.23 11.86
C MET A 774 -5.67 17.41 12.98
N PRO A 775 -5.63 17.91 14.21
CA PRO A 775 -5.20 17.14 15.37
C PRO A 775 -6.05 15.87 15.51
N HIS A 776 -5.40 14.78 15.83
CA HIS A 776 -6.07 13.49 16.08
C HIS A 776 -5.45 12.75 17.26
N THR A 777 -6.07 11.63 17.68
CA THR A 777 -5.65 10.91 18.89
C THR A 777 -5.36 11.84 20.08
N SER A 778 -6.12 12.93 20.18
CA SER A 778 -5.79 14.10 20.97
C SER A 778 -5.64 13.78 22.47
N GLY A 779 -6.38 12.80 22.99
CA GLY A 779 -6.35 12.34 24.38
C GLY A 779 -5.28 11.28 24.69
N THR A 780 -4.17 11.22 23.97
CA THR A 780 -3.10 10.21 24.14
C THR A 780 -1.70 10.85 24.19
N ASN A 781 -0.64 10.05 24.33
CA ASN A 781 0.75 10.49 24.20
C ASN A 781 1.15 10.88 22.76
N MET A 782 0.26 10.64 21.79
CA MET A 782 0.36 11.12 20.42
C MET A 782 -0.47 12.39 20.19
N GLY A 783 -1.21 12.82 21.21
CA GLY A 783 -2.10 13.97 21.16
C GLY A 783 -1.46 15.29 21.54
N THR A 784 -2.29 16.26 21.93
CA THR A 784 -1.89 17.63 22.23
C THR A 784 -2.39 18.09 23.58
N ASP A 785 -1.73 19.07 24.22
CA ASP A 785 -2.20 19.75 25.44
C ASP A 785 -2.97 21.04 25.15
N TRP A 786 -3.22 21.30 23.87
CA TRP A 786 -3.89 22.51 23.39
C TRP A 786 -3.18 23.81 23.80
N ALA A 787 -1.85 23.78 24.01
CA ALA A 787 -1.06 24.98 24.19
C ALA A 787 -0.79 25.68 22.85
N ASP A 788 -0.67 24.91 21.80
CA ASP A 788 -0.39 25.34 20.44
C ASP A 788 -1.64 25.14 19.57
N TYR A 789 -2.26 26.24 19.13
CA TYR A 789 -3.45 26.22 18.29
C TYR A 789 -3.45 27.44 17.38
N ASP A 790 -3.80 27.23 16.12
CA ASP A 790 -3.93 28.27 15.13
C ASP A 790 -5.27 28.13 14.36
N PRO A 791 -6.24 29.03 14.61
CA PRO A 791 -7.59 28.91 14.06
C PRO A 791 -7.67 29.04 12.53
N GLU A 792 -6.64 29.59 11.90
CA GLU A 792 -6.61 29.73 10.44
C GLU A 792 -6.26 28.41 9.74
N VAL A 793 -5.40 27.61 10.36
CA VAL A 793 -4.86 26.40 9.73
C VAL A 793 -5.23 25.10 10.45
N GLU A 794 -5.83 25.17 11.65
CA GLU A 794 -6.38 24.04 12.41
C GLU A 794 -7.89 24.20 12.65
N PRO A 795 -8.73 24.11 11.60
CA PRO A 795 -10.17 24.40 11.74
C PRO A 795 -10.97 23.27 12.37
N VAL A 796 -10.51 22.02 12.30
CA VAL A 796 -11.25 20.84 12.76
C VAL A 796 -10.34 19.88 13.50
N VAL A 797 -10.93 19.02 14.33
CA VAL A 797 -10.27 17.96 15.09
C VAL A 797 -10.98 16.63 14.86
N GLU A 798 -10.26 15.54 14.90
CA GLU A 798 -10.83 14.19 14.93
C GLU A 798 -11.41 13.90 16.31
N ILE A 799 -12.75 13.88 16.39
CA ILE A 799 -13.46 13.61 17.66
C ILE A 799 -13.56 12.11 17.95
N TYR A 800 -13.58 11.29 16.91
CA TYR A 800 -13.66 9.84 16.99
C TYR A 800 -12.76 9.17 15.95
N GLN A 801 -12.06 8.14 16.38
CA GLN A 801 -11.20 7.31 15.58
C GLN A 801 -11.62 5.85 15.69
N SER A 802 -11.90 5.21 14.58
CA SER A 802 -12.45 3.85 14.55
C SER A 802 -11.49 2.80 15.13
N ASP A 803 -10.18 2.96 14.92
CA ASP A 803 -9.17 2.09 15.53
C ASP A 803 -9.05 2.26 17.05
N ARG A 804 -9.62 3.33 17.63
CA ARG A 804 -9.45 3.68 19.03
C ARG A 804 -10.78 4.01 19.73
N THR A 805 -11.00 5.27 20.04
CA THR A 805 -12.13 5.75 20.85
C THR A 805 -12.55 7.16 20.45
N SER A 806 -13.60 7.68 21.12
CA SER A 806 -13.94 9.11 21.11
C SER A 806 -13.06 9.90 22.08
N TYR A 807 -12.62 11.05 21.62
CA TYR A 807 -11.90 12.06 22.39
C TYR A 807 -12.78 13.29 22.68
N GLU A 808 -14.09 13.17 22.61
CA GLU A 808 -15.03 14.25 22.93
C GLU A 808 -14.83 14.76 24.35
N CYS A 809 -15.11 13.94 25.34
CA CYS A 809 -14.92 14.22 26.75
C CYS A 809 -14.77 12.93 27.58
N VAL A 810 -14.37 13.07 28.84
CA VAL A 810 -14.34 11.96 29.82
C VAL A 810 -15.75 11.41 30.01
N ASP A 811 -15.90 10.08 29.88
CA ASP A 811 -17.19 9.37 30.01
C ASP A 811 -18.28 9.74 28.99
N CYS A 812 -17.90 10.44 27.90
CA CYS A 812 -18.80 10.66 26.78
C CYS A 812 -19.04 9.39 25.97
N TRP A 813 -19.94 9.43 24.97
CA TRP A 813 -20.24 8.29 24.14
C TRP A 813 -18.99 7.86 23.34
N ARG A 814 -18.76 6.56 23.29
CA ARG A 814 -17.59 5.96 22.62
C ARG A 814 -16.22 6.33 23.25
N ALA A 815 -16.18 7.05 24.38
CA ALA A 815 -14.94 7.24 25.12
C ALA A 815 -14.47 5.94 25.79
N ALA A 816 -13.18 5.84 26.07
CA ALA A 816 -12.60 4.67 26.72
C ALA A 816 -13.23 4.43 28.11
N PRO A 817 -13.81 3.24 28.38
CA PRO A 817 -14.31 2.89 29.69
C PRO A 817 -13.23 3.00 30.78
N MET A 818 -13.63 3.29 32.01
CA MET A 818 -12.68 3.53 33.11
C MET A 818 -11.66 2.40 33.28
N ASP A 819 -12.08 1.14 33.19
CA ASP A 819 -11.20 -0.03 33.34
C ASP A 819 -10.25 -0.25 32.16
N ASP A 820 -10.52 0.36 31.02
CA ASP A 820 -9.72 0.25 29.82
C ASP A 820 -8.79 1.45 29.58
N ARG A 821 -8.97 2.56 30.31
CA ARG A 821 -8.12 3.75 30.21
C ARG A 821 -6.62 3.46 30.37
N PRO A 822 -6.19 2.65 31.37
CA PRO A 822 -4.78 2.30 31.51
C PRO A 822 -4.23 1.42 30.39
N LYS A 823 -5.12 0.79 29.60
CA LYS A 823 -4.76 -0.14 28.53
C LYS A 823 -4.82 0.52 27.15
N GLN A 824 -5.23 1.80 27.07
CA GLN A 824 -5.35 2.48 25.79
C GLN A 824 -3.99 2.52 25.08
N PHE A 825 -3.99 2.13 23.83
CA PHE A 825 -2.80 2.25 22.98
C PHE A 825 -2.41 3.73 22.85
N GLY A 826 -1.16 4.03 23.12
CA GLY A 826 -0.68 5.41 23.18
C GLY A 826 -0.96 6.13 24.48
N GLY A 827 -1.59 5.47 25.49
CA GLY A 827 -1.89 6.05 26.81
C GLY A 827 -3.21 6.81 26.86
N TYR A 828 -3.49 7.43 27.99
CA TYR A 828 -4.73 8.18 28.25
C TYR A 828 -4.42 9.55 28.86
N ARG A 829 -4.80 10.62 28.15
CA ARG A 829 -4.56 12.02 28.50
C ARG A 829 -5.82 12.85 28.32
N PRO A 830 -6.65 12.98 29.36
CA PRO A 830 -7.90 13.73 29.26
C PRO A 830 -7.72 15.25 29.03
N ASP A 831 -6.54 15.79 29.29
CA ASP A 831 -6.16 17.18 28.98
C ASP A 831 -6.11 17.48 27.48
N GLY A 832 -5.98 16.46 26.66
CA GLY A 832 -6.06 16.56 25.21
C GLY A 832 -7.46 16.39 24.60
N PHE A 833 -8.50 16.18 25.37
CA PHE A 833 -9.86 16.00 24.85
C PHE A 833 -10.41 17.27 24.20
N VAL A 834 -11.33 17.10 23.25
CA VAL A 834 -11.92 18.18 22.45
C VAL A 834 -12.69 19.16 23.31
N SER A 835 -13.40 18.67 24.33
CA SER A 835 -14.10 19.51 25.30
C SER A 835 -13.18 20.53 25.98
N VAL A 836 -11.92 20.15 26.27
CA VAL A 836 -10.93 21.04 26.86
C VAL A 836 -10.51 22.16 25.88
N ALA A 837 -10.39 21.85 24.60
CA ALA A 837 -10.11 22.85 23.58
C ALA A 837 -11.26 23.87 23.45
N TRP A 838 -12.49 23.38 23.45
CA TRP A 838 -13.68 24.26 23.40
C TRP A 838 -13.79 25.16 24.65
N GLU A 839 -13.45 24.64 25.84
CA GLU A 839 -13.40 25.43 27.08
C GLU A 839 -12.33 26.52 27.06
N LYS A 840 -11.20 26.27 26.36
CA LYS A 840 -10.19 27.29 26.07
C LYS A 840 -10.67 28.37 25.06
N GLY A 841 -11.87 28.22 24.49
CA GLY A 841 -12.45 29.13 23.52
C GLY A 841 -12.02 28.85 22.08
N TYR A 842 -11.41 27.69 21.80
CA TYR A 842 -11.00 27.32 20.44
C TYR A 842 -12.19 27.01 19.53
N ARG A 843 -12.09 27.44 18.28
CA ARG A 843 -13.14 27.28 17.25
C ARG A 843 -12.87 26.08 16.39
N LEU A 844 -12.98 24.87 16.98
CA LEU A 844 -12.75 23.60 16.32
C LEU A 844 -14.07 22.96 15.91
N GLY A 845 -14.25 22.70 14.62
CA GLY A 845 -15.22 21.73 14.12
C GLY A 845 -14.74 20.30 14.37
N VAL A 846 -15.56 19.32 14.03
CA VAL A 846 -15.27 17.91 14.29
C VAL A 846 -15.42 17.04 13.03
N GLN A 847 -14.65 15.96 12.99
CA GLN A 847 -14.77 14.88 12.02
C GLN A 847 -14.48 13.53 12.68
N ALA A 848 -14.81 12.42 12.01
CA ALA A 848 -14.43 11.06 12.42
C ALA A 848 -13.72 10.37 11.28
N SER A 849 -12.78 9.47 11.58
CA SER A 849 -11.96 8.75 10.59
C SER A 849 -11.48 7.40 11.10
N SER A 850 -10.92 6.61 10.19
CA SER A 850 -10.54 5.22 10.50
C SER A 850 -9.19 5.10 11.20
N ASP A 851 -8.17 5.84 10.80
CA ASP A 851 -6.76 5.62 11.07
C ASP A 851 -6.28 4.33 10.35
N HIS A 852 -6.51 3.21 10.94
CA HIS A 852 -6.29 1.88 10.39
C HIS A 852 -7.62 1.15 10.14
N LEU A 853 -7.58 -0.04 9.53
CA LEU A 853 -8.73 -0.92 9.31
C LEU A 853 -9.75 -0.36 8.30
N GLY A 854 -10.98 -0.85 8.33
CA GLY A 854 -12.04 -0.42 7.42
C GLY A 854 -12.69 0.91 7.78
N THR A 855 -13.17 1.63 6.78
CA THR A 855 -13.83 2.94 6.96
C THR A 855 -15.33 2.83 7.27
N HIS A 856 -15.86 1.61 7.45
CA HIS A 856 -17.31 1.39 7.69
C HIS A 856 -17.78 1.71 9.10
N THR A 857 -16.91 2.19 9.94
CA THR A 857 -17.21 2.53 11.35
C THR A 857 -16.78 3.94 11.75
N ALA A 858 -16.33 4.75 10.78
CA ALA A 858 -16.02 6.16 10.97
C ALA A 858 -16.05 6.90 9.64
N TYR A 859 -16.78 8.00 9.59
CA TYR A 859 -16.90 8.83 8.41
C TYR A 859 -16.71 10.30 8.74
N SER A 860 -15.89 10.95 7.92
CA SER A 860 -15.86 12.41 7.80
C SER A 860 -16.97 12.84 6.86
N MET A 861 -17.92 13.63 7.35
CA MET A 861 -19.05 14.14 6.58
C MET A 861 -18.85 15.62 6.33
N LEU A 862 -18.73 16.01 5.06
CA LEU A 862 -18.48 17.38 4.62
C LEU A 862 -19.69 17.96 3.92
N LEU A 863 -20.11 19.16 4.33
CA LEU A 863 -21.19 19.91 3.68
C LEU A 863 -20.58 20.87 2.66
N ALA A 864 -20.62 20.52 1.39
CA ALA A 864 -19.99 21.27 0.30
C ALA A 864 -20.94 21.50 -0.87
N GLU A 865 -20.72 22.55 -1.66
CA GLU A 865 -21.56 22.89 -2.83
C GLU A 865 -21.35 21.91 -3.99
N GLU A 866 -20.13 21.33 -4.10
CA GLU A 866 -19.79 20.34 -5.12
C GLU A 866 -18.67 19.39 -4.63
N ASN A 867 -18.54 18.20 -5.22
CA ASN A 867 -17.44 17.28 -4.95
C ASN A 867 -16.20 17.71 -5.76
N SER A 868 -15.49 18.70 -5.25
CA SER A 868 -14.21 19.15 -5.78
C SER A 868 -13.23 19.41 -4.64
N ARG A 869 -11.92 19.30 -4.90
CA ARG A 869 -10.90 19.52 -3.86
C ARG A 869 -11.05 20.89 -3.19
N ASP A 870 -11.27 21.93 -3.98
CA ASP A 870 -11.45 23.28 -3.45
C ASP A 870 -12.68 23.37 -2.55
N SER A 871 -13.83 22.86 -2.99
CA SER A 871 -15.07 22.89 -2.24
C SER A 871 -15.02 22.07 -0.95
N LEU A 872 -14.37 20.87 -0.99
CA LEU A 872 -14.18 20.02 0.19
C LEU A 872 -13.23 20.68 1.20
N VAL A 873 -12.09 21.21 0.76
CA VAL A 873 -11.15 21.91 1.65
C VAL A 873 -11.76 23.19 2.23
N ASP A 874 -12.58 23.91 1.46
CA ASP A 874 -13.31 25.07 1.96
C ASP A 874 -14.37 24.68 3.00
N ALA A 875 -15.06 23.56 2.83
CA ALA A 875 -15.99 23.04 3.84
C ALA A 875 -15.25 22.74 5.15
N ILE A 876 -14.06 22.13 5.08
CA ILE A 876 -13.24 21.87 6.27
C ILE A 876 -12.82 23.19 6.93
N ARG A 877 -12.32 24.19 6.17
CA ARG A 877 -11.94 25.49 6.71
C ARG A 877 -13.09 26.23 7.38
N GLN A 878 -14.28 26.07 6.85
CA GLN A 878 -15.50 26.67 7.42
C GLN A 878 -16.11 25.83 8.54
N ARG A 879 -15.51 24.68 8.84
CA ARG A 879 -16.00 23.72 9.86
C ARG A 879 -17.41 23.20 9.52
N HIS A 880 -17.80 23.23 8.26
CA HIS A 880 -19.05 22.65 7.76
C HIS A 880 -18.88 21.12 7.69
N THR A 881 -18.64 20.53 8.84
CA THR A 881 -18.27 19.14 8.99
C THR A 881 -18.98 18.50 10.17
N TYR A 882 -19.16 17.19 10.09
CA TYR A 882 -19.53 16.38 11.24
C TYR A 882 -18.88 14.99 11.18
N GLY A 883 -18.72 14.34 12.31
CA GLY A 883 -18.22 12.98 12.39
C GLY A 883 -19.37 12.02 12.62
N ALA A 884 -19.32 10.84 12.01
CA ALA A 884 -20.32 9.79 12.22
C ALA A 884 -19.67 8.41 12.21
N THR A 885 -20.27 7.46 12.91
CA THR A 885 -19.84 6.06 12.92
C THR A 885 -20.68 5.19 11.95
N ASP A 886 -21.68 5.77 11.33
CA ASP A 886 -22.55 5.14 10.34
C ASP A 886 -23.10 6.22 9.38
N ASN A 887 -23.89 5.84 8.40
CA ASN A 887 -24.51 6.70 7.39
C ASN A 887 -25.67 7.53 7.97
N ILE A 888 -25.38 8.36 8.96
CA ILE A 888 -26.36 9.20 9.66
C ILE A 888 -26.35 10.60 9.04
N ILE A 889 -27.51 11.08 8.61
CA ILE A 889 -27.71 12.46 8.16
C ILE A 889 -27.92 13.36 9.37
N VAL A 890 -27.15 14.45 9.46
CA VAL A 890 -27.26 15.45 10.52
C VAL A 890 -27.39 16.82 9.91
N ASP A 891 -28.51 17.47 10.10
CA ASP A 891 -28.77 18.87 9.73
C ASP A 891 -29.05 19.68 11.00
N PHE A 892 -28.07 20.51 11.39
CA PHE A 892 -28.10 21.33 12.60
C PHE A 892 -27.86 22.80 12.24
N ARG A 893 -28.83 23.66 12.48
CA ARG A 893 -28.82 25.08 12.09
C ARG A 893 -29.29 25.97 13.21
N LEU A 894 -28.65 27.13 13.36
CA LEU A 894 -29.17 28.24 14.14
C LEU A 894 -29.98 29.18 13.25
N VAL A 895 -31.15 29.56 13.69
CA VAL A 895 -32.02 30.56 13.02
C VAL A 895 -32.00 31.85 13.83
N ALA A 896 -31.35 32.87 13.31
CA ALA A 896 -31.24 34.19 13.96
C ALA A 896 -31.06 35.28 12.94
N ASN A 897 -31.37 36.50 13.30
CA ASN A 897 -31.15 37.72 12.45
C ASN A 897 -31.76 37.60 11.03
N GLY A 898 -32.82 36.83 10.86
CA GLY A 898 -33.45 36.60 9.56
C GLY A 898 -32.69 35.71 8.59
N ARG A 899 -31.68 34.98 9.06
CA ARG A 899 -30.88 33.98 8.30
C ARG A 899 -30.67 32.69 9.08
N GLU A 900 -30.23 31.68 8.40
CA GLU A 900 -29.78 30.40 8.98
C GLU A 900 -28.25 30.36 9.04
N TYR A 901 -27.69 29.81 10.08
CA TYR A 901 -26.26 29.55 10.25
C TYR A 901 -26.06 28.05 10.34
N MET A 902 -25.11 27.55 9.58
CA MET A 902 -24.78 26.14 9.55
C MET A 902 -23.88 25.76 10.74
N MET A 903 -23.78 24.46 11.02
CA MET A 903 -22.74 23.96 11.93
C MET A 903 -21.36 24.46 11.46
N GLY A 904 -20.51 24.82 12.42
CA GLY A 904 -19.19 25.42 12.16
C GLY A 904 -19.19 26.96 12.10
N GLU A 905 -20.35 27.62 11.94
CA GLU A 905 -20.44 29.09 11.83
C GLU A 905 -20.47 29.79 13.20
N GLU A 906 -20.21 31.09 13.15
CA GLU A 906 -20.29 32.00 14.30
C GLU A 906 -21.41 33.02 14.07
N ALA A 907 -22.20 33.29 15.11
CA ALA A 907 -23.35 34.22 15.07
C ALA A 907 -23.33 35.20 16.23
N GLU A 908 -23.50 36.45 15.94
CA GLU A 908 -23.81 37.50 16.93
C GLU A 908 -25.32 37.76 16.89
N ILE A 909 -26.02 37.52 18.03
CA ILE A 909 -27.49 37.55 18.08
C ILE A 909 -28.00 38.51 19.13
N SER A 910 -29.23 38.98 18.96
CA SER A 910 -29.90 39.87 19.91
C SER A 910 -31.14 39.27 20.58
N ALA A 911 -31.44 38.01 20.29
CA ALA A 911 -32.56 37.27 20.86
C ALA A 911 -32.12 35.82 21.21
N ALA A 912 -32.86 35.16 22.08
CA ALA A 912 -32.59 33.79 22.45
C ALA A 912 -32.45 32.86 21.24
N PRO A 913 -31.38 32.04 21.17
CA PRO A 913 -31.07 31.23 20.00
C PRO A 913 -32.14 30.16 19.76
N ARG A 914 -32.47 29.96 18.47
CA ARG A 914 -33.40 28.94 18.02
C ARG A 914 -32.67 28.04 16.99
N PHE A 915 -32.71 26.75 17.26
CA PHE A 915 -32.09 25.78 16.39
C PHE A 915 -33.15 24.96 15.67
N LYS A 916 -32.90 24.67 14.38
CA LYS A 916 -33.60 23.66 13.59
C LYS A 916 -32.76 22.43 13.53
N ILE A 917 -33.36 21.28 13.75
CA ILE A 917 -32.72 19.99 13.80
C ILE A 917 -33.48 19.05 12.87
N HIS A 918 -32.77 18.41 11.94
CA HIS A 918 -33.21 17.23 11.22
C HIS A 918 -32.14 16.15 11.31
N VAL A 919 -32.54 14.96 11.66
CA VAL A 919 -31.66 13.77 11.73
C VAL A 919 -32.34 12.60 11.07
N GLU A 920 -31.62 11.88 10.24
CA GLU A 920 -32.06 10.61 9.68
C GLU A 920 -30.99 9.54 9.94
N GLY A 921 -31.37 8.48 10.66
CA GLY A 921 -30.51 7.33 10.96
C GLY A 921 -30.72 6.16 10.03
N THR A 922 -29.76 5.26 10.01
CA THR A 922 -29.89 3.94 9.36
C THR A 922 -30.78 3.00 10.16
N ASP A 923 -30.93 3.27 11.46
CA ASP A 923 -31.81 2.59 12.40
C ASP A 923 -32.57 3.63 13.26
N ASP A 924 -33.45 3.16 14.15
CA ASP A 924 -34.19 4.05 15.06
C ASP A 924 -33.25 4.87 15.92
N LEU A 925 -33.54 6.14 16.06
CA LEU A 925 -32.81 7.09 16.88
C LEU A 925 -33.13 6.84 18.38
N GLY A 926 -32.09 6.46 19.12
CA GLY A 926 -32.21 6.24 20.58
C GLY A 926 -32.15 7.53 21.38
N GLU A 927 -31.17 8.36 21.08
CA GLU A 927 -30.99 9.65 21.77
C GLU A 927 -30.50 10.73 20.78
N VAL A 928 -31.14 11.92 20.88
CA VAL A 928 -30.71 13.12 20.18
C VAL A 928 -30.54 14.21 21.23
N GLU A 929 -29.32 14.72 21.38
CA GLU A 929 -28.92 15.63 22.43
C GLU A 929 -28.38 16.94 21.89
N ILE A 930 -28.73 18.05 22.50
CA ILE A 930 -28.09 19.35 22.28
C ILE A 930 -27.20 19.64 23.49
N VAL A 931 -25.94 19.89 23.20
CA VAL A 931 -24.91 20.21 24.19
C VAL A 931 -24.54 21.69 24.04
N LYS A 932 -24.58 22.41 25.15
CA LYS A 932 -24.16 23.83 25.27
C LYS A 932 -22.98 23.89 26.25
N ASN A 933 -21.85 24.44 25.82
CA ASN A 933 -20.70 24.64 26.70
C ASN A 933 -20.34 23.35 27.50
N ASN A 934 -20.24 22.24 26.82
CA ASN A 934 -19.99 20.88 27.37
C ASN A 934 -21.07 20.35 28.32
N GLN A 935 -22.25 20.95 28.37
CA GLN A 935 -23.37 20.50 29.21
C GLN A 935 -24.57 20.16 28.33
N MET A 936 -25.14 18.97 28.50
CA MET A 936 -26.38 18.58 27.83
C MET A 936 -27.52 19.47 28.33
N VAL A 937 -28.15 20.24 27.43
CA VAL A 937 -29.25 21.19 27.73
C VAL A 937 -30.61 20.69 27.23
N TYR A 938 -30.60 19.74 26.30
CA TYR A 938 -31.80 19.12 25.76
C TYR A 938 -31.52 17.68 25.30
N ALA A 939 -32.47 16.79 25.55
CA ALA A 939 -32.43 15.44 25.06
C ALA A 939 -33.81 14.94 24.71
N GLN A 940 -33.91 14.12 23.68
CA GLN A 940 -35.12 13.37 23.33
C GLN A 940 -34.78 11.97 22.83
N THR A 941 -35.74 11.07 22.96
CA THR A 941 -35.65 9.69 22.42
C THR A 941 -36.73 9.54 21.37
N PRO A 942 -36.41 9.74 20.07
CA PRO A 942 -37.40 9.71 18.99
C PRO A 942 -38.03 8.32 18.83
N GLY A 943 -37.28 7.25 18.97
CA GLY A 943 -37.75 5.86 18.73
C GLY A 943 -38.23 5.64 17.30
N ALA A 944 -37.70 6.39 16.35
CA ALA A 944 -37.95 6.32 14.91
C ALA A 944 -36.65 6.69 14.17
N LYS A 945 -36.55 6.31 12.91
CA LYS A 945 -35.36 6.60 12.07
C LYS A 945 -35.12 8.10 11.84
N THR A 946 -36.16 8.92 11.93
CA THR A 946 -36.08 10.35 11.63
C THR A 946 -36.54 11.19 12.83
N ALA A 947 -35.88 12.32 13.06
CA ALA A 947 -36.29 13.33 14.04
C ALA A 947 -36.22 14.72 13.40
N ASP A 948 -37.40 15.43 13.44
CA ASP A 948 -37.54 16.81 13.02
C ASP A 948 -38.10 17.65 14.17
N PHE A 949 -37.31 18.62 14.64
CA PHE A 949 -37.77 19.48 15.71
C PHE A 949 -37.04 20.82 15.74
N GLU A 950 -37.61 21.75 16.54
CA GLU A 950 -36.95 23.01 16.88
C GLU A 950 -36.63 23.03 18.38
N TYR A 951 -35.43 23.50 18.70
CA TYR A 951 -35.02 23.78 20.08
C TYR A 951 -34.81 25.29 20.26
N ARG A 952 -35.30 25.84 21.36
CA ARG A 952 -35.05 27.22 21.74
C ARG A 952 -34.41 27.25 23.11
N ASP A 953 -33.22 27.81 23.19
CA ASP A 953 -32.64 28.18 24.47
C ASP A 953 -33.32 29.43 24.99
N ASN A 954 -33.74 29.44 26.26
CA ASN A 954 -34.43 30.59 26.86
C ASN A 954 -33.44 31.64 27.36
N GLU A 955 -32.15 31.37 27.35
CA GLU A 955 -31.09 32.25 27.79
C GLU A 955 -30.40 32.93 26.61
N LEU A 956 -30.27 34.24 26.65
CA LEU A 956 -29.39 34.95 25.73
C LEU A 956 -27.93 34.63 26.11
N PRO A 957 -27.07 34.21 25.14
CA PRO A 957 -25.67 34.08 25.43
C PRO A 957 -25.05 35.38 25.97
N GLY A 958 -23.97 35.27 26.75
CA GLY A 958 -23.22 36.43 27.21
C GLY A 958 -22.35 37.06 26.10
N GLU A 959 -21.48 38.01 26.47
CA GLU A 959 -20.45 38.56 25.59
C GLU A 959 -19.42 37.47 25.19
N GLU A 960 -19.16 36.51 26.08
CA GLU A 960 -18.40 35.33 25.77
C GLU A 960 -19.23 34.35 24.92
N ALA A 961 -18.64 33.80 23.90
CA ALA A 961 -19.33 32.90 22.99
C ALA A 961 -19.75 31.61 23.70
N SER A 962 -21.04 31.30 23.63
CA SER A 962 -21.54 29.96 23.92
C SER A 962 -21.49 29.10 22.67
N PHE A 963 -21.09 27.86 22.77
CA PHE A 963 -21.12 26.92 21.67
C PHE A 963 -22.18 25.85 21.87
N TYR A 964 -22.83 25.48 20.76
CA TYR A 964 -23.87 24.46 20.73
C TYR A 964 -23.55 23.44 19.66
N TYR A 965 -23.66 22.16 19.99
CA TYR A 965 -23.53 21.07 19.03
C TYR A 965 -24.56 19.98 19.29
N LEU A 966 -24.80 19.17 18.24
CA LEU A 966 -25.73 18.06 18.29
C LEU A 966 -24.94 16.75 18.44
N ARG A 967 -25.42 15.89 19.34
CA ARG A 967 -25.02 14.47 19.43
C ARG A 967 -26.21 13.60 19.11
N VAL A 968 -25.99 12.57 18.32
CA VAL A 968 -26.98 11.57 17.93
C VAL A 968 -26.49 10.19 18.29
N ARG A 969 -27.33 9.35 18.86
CA ARG A 969 -27.05 7.93 19.09
C ARG A 969 -28.25 7.10 18.65
N GLN A 970 -27.99 6.10 17.77
CA GLN A 970 -29.00 5.14 17.37
C GLN A 970 -29.30 4.12 18.47
N SER A 971 -30.44 3.43 18.37
CA SER A 971 -30.82 2.36 19.28
C SER A 971 -30.43 0.97 18.81
N ASP A 972 -29.77 0.91 17.62
CA ASP A 972 -29.21 -0.31 17.08
C ASP A 972 -28.25 -0.99 18.08
N ARG A 973 -27.88 -2.23 17.77
CA ARG A 973 -26.97 -3.01 18.63
C ARG A 973 -25.67 -2.28 18.95
N ASP A 974 -25.07 -1.68 17.95
CA ASP A 974 -23.76 -1.05 18.04
C ASP A 974 -23.85 0.40 18.52
N LYS A 975 -25.08 0.92 18.68
CA LYS A 975 -25.34 2.30 19.14
C LYS A 975 -24.53 3.33 18.36
N GLN A 976 -24.72 3.32 17.05
CA GLN A 976 -24.00 4.22 16.15
C GLN A 976 -24.24 5.69 16.51
N VAL A 977 -23.22 6.53 16.31
CA VAL A 977 -23.18 7.90 16.84
C VAL A 977 -22.81 8.89 15.75
N ALA A 978 -23.33 10.10 15.86
CA ALA A 978 -22.85 11.25 15.08
C ALA A 978 -22.68 12.50 15.99
N TRP A 979 -21.70 13.34 15.62
CA TRP A 979 -21.37 14.59 16.31
C TRP A 979 -21.31 15.73 15.31
N SER A 980 -22.15 16.76 15.42
CA SER A 980 -22.02 17.96 14.60
C SER A 980 -20.86 18.85 15.04
N SER A 981 -20.27 19.61 14.13
CA SER A 981 -19.46 20.77 14.52
C SER A 981 -20.29 21.77 15.31
N PRO A 982 -19.71 22.47 16.31
CA PRO A 982 -20.44 23.49 17.07
C PRO A 982 -20.84 24.72 16.24
N ILE A 983 -21.89 25.37 16.66
CA ILE A 983 -22.24 26.74 16.28
C ILE A 983 -21.92 27.64 17.47
N TRP A 984 -21.10 28.67 17.27
CA TRP A 984 -20.73 29.63 18.31
C TRP A 984 -21.64 30.84 18.29
N VAL A 985 -22.13 31.23 19.43
CA VAL A 985 -23.15 32.29 19.54
C VAL A 985 -22.73 33.29 20.60
N THR A 986 -22.68 34.56 20.24
CA THR A 986 -22.46 35.70 21.14
C THR A 986 -23.69 36.61 21.16
N SER A 987 -23.89 37.38 22.23
CA SER A 987 -24.88 38.46 22.24
C SER A 987 -24.28 39.74 21.65
N ARG A 988 -25.16 40.51 21.00
CA ARG A 988 -24.89 41.93 20.63
C ARG A 988 -24.92 42.82 21.84
#